data_830e09de4dd8ebc6cb7527fe191a81de
#
_entry.id   830e09de4dd8ebc6cb7527fe191a81de
#
_cell.length_a   1.000
_cell.length_b   1.000
_cell.length_c   1.000
_cell.angle_alpha   90.00
_cell.angle_beta   90.00
_cell.angle_gamma   90.00
#
_symmetry.space_group_name_H-M   'P 1'
#
loop_
_entity.id
_entity.type
_entity.pdbx_description
1 polymer ?
#
loop_
_entity_poly.entity_id
_entity_poly.type
_entity_poly.pdbx_seq_one_letter_code
_entity_poly.pdbx_strand_id
1 'polypeptide(L)'
;VDVAQVHSDVADYCWYLSNGKSLYSQVVLDSLTKGIGYFLVDIDKDADRGMGEVRFNRIDPYDVFVDPASRDFLFRDAAFIQIRKNISRARLINMLPQFQAKIKKVTKGSDVVSYSQRDAEFTDSIQPEDLTYGVNMDAEDDDIIPYYETYSKKKFKYRNVYIKIEPTESELLMLKEEVQEQLEAYKQEIEVQLVEKQLQIEQQVQEGEIIPERAKLMIENSQKMAAQGIQEREMELISQARSEATIIKEQVMSESQYLEFEKDKNFKKNIVDSIEFYENRIVKTCSVGDDTFLFEQTIPISEYPIVPIPYMYTGTPFAMSAVTPLIGKQQEINKAHQIMLHNANLSSNLRWMYEEGSVPEDEWEKYSSAPGALLKYRSGFSPPTPIQPAPINNAFFTVVQQGKTDAEYISGVPSAMMGFSQDQAETYRGLLANDEFGTRRLKAWMNSIVEPSLEHIGRVFKMMAQKHYNIEKVFRIVQPEGGSQQEKEVRINVNLYNDYGKAIGKYKDYASARFDVRIIAGATLPLNRWALLEEYFRWYQSGLIDDVAMLAETDIRNKEKIVERKSMVSQMQSQLQSIQELVKEKDGTIETLQRQLVQAGIKMKVGDAGNEIRKDVLETEAQQKLLRGMLKVEFQKMRDEMQSDMKKTKEDVGKNEQS
;
A
#
# COMPACT_ATOMS: atom_id res chain seq x y z
N VAL A 1 -4.32 1.37 16.66
CA VAL A 1 -4.87 2.10 15.50
C VAL A 1 -3.81 2.99 14.88
N ASP A 2 -3.05 3.77 15.65
CA ASP A 2 -2.05 4.70 15.13
C ASP A 2 -0.93 4.04 14.32
N VAL A 3 -0.45 2.86 14.72
CA VAL A 3 0.65 2.18 14.01
C VAL A 3 0.20 1.63 12.66
N ALA A 4 -1.05 1.14 12.55
CA ALA A 4 -1.60 0.69 11.27
C ALA A 4 -1.75 1.85 10.27
N GLN A 5 -2.18 3.03 10.74
CA GLN A 5 -2.23 4.24 9.91
C GLN A 5 -0.84 4.66 9.43
N VAL A 6 0.15 4.61 10.31
CA VAL A 6 1.55 4.89 9.97
C VAL A 6 2.07 3.93 8.88
N HIS A 7 1.70 2.64 8.96
CA HIS A 7 2.06 1.69 7.90
C HIS A 7 1.42 2.01 6.56
N SER A 8 0.14 2.42 6.54
CA SER A 8 -0.52 2.87 5.32
C SER A 8 0.17 4.10 4.74
N ASP A 9 0.44 5.09 5.57
CA ASP A 9 1.13 6.32 5.17
C ASP A 9 2.52 6.03 4.55
N VAL A 10 3.29 5.11 5.16
CA VAL A 10 4.61 4.70 4.63
C VAL A 10 4.48 3.90 3.33
N ALA A 11 3.47 3.03 3.22
CA ALA A 11 3.21 2.28 1.99
C ALA A 11 2.84 3.23 0.84
N ASP A 12 1.98 4.22 1.09
CA ASP A 12 1.59 5.23 0.11
C ASP A 12 2.79 6.07 -0.33
N TYR A 13 3.66 6.45 0.61
CA TYR A 13 4.92 7.15 0.31
C TYR A 13 5.82 6.31 -0.62
N CYS A 14 6.08 5.04 -0.29
CA CYS A 14 6.92 4.16 -1.10
C CYS A 14 6.30 3.89 -2.47
N TRP A 15 4.97 3.76 -2.54
CA TRP A 15 4.23 3.61 -3.78
C TRP A 15 4.35 4.84 -4.68
N TYR A 16 4.17 6.03 -4.12
CA TYR A 16 4.35 7.30 -4.84
C TYR A 16 5.79 7.48 -5.32
N LEU A 17 6.78 7.23 -4.46
CA LEU A 17 8.20 7.35 -4.77
C LEU A 17 8.63 6.42 -5.91
N SER A 18 7.97 5.26 -6.04
CA SER A 18 8.19 4.27 -7.10
C SER A 18 7.36 4.54 -8.37
N ASN A 19 6.60 5.65 -8.46
CA ASN A 19 5.63 5.87 -9.53
C ASN A 19 4.63 4.70 -9.68
N GLY A 20 4.10 4.20 -8.57
CA GLY A 20 3.31 2.98 -8.48
C GLY A 20 2.10 2.93 -9.44
N LYS A 21 1.42 4.06 -9.70
CA LYS A 21 0.31 4.12 -10.67
C LYS A 21 0.78 3.74 -12.10
N SER A 22 1.92 4.27 -12.53
CA SER A 22 2.50 3.96 -13.84
C SER A 22 2.98 2.52 -13.92
N LEU A 23 3.66 2.04 -12.86
CA LEU A 23 4.10 0.64 -12.77
C LEU A 23 2.93 -0.33 -12.82
N TYR A 24 1.85 -0.04 -12.09
CA TYR A 24 0.64 -0.85 -12.10
C TYR A 24 0.04 -0.96 -13.50
N SER A 25 -0.10 0.17 -14.21
CA SER A 25 -0.60 0.16 -15.59
C SER A 25 0.27 -0.68 -16.52
N GLN A 26 1.60 -0.60 -16.39
CA GLN A 26 2.52 -1.40 -17.19
C GLN A 26 2.44 -2.90 -16.86
N VAL A 27 2.34 -3.27 -15.58
CA VAL A 27 2.22 -4.68 -15.17
C VAL A 27 0.88 -5.27 -15.63
N VAL A 28 -0.21 -4.50 -15.56
CA VAL A 28 -1.51 -4.92 -16.09
C VAL A 28 -1.45 -5.09 -17.61
N LEU A 29 -0.78 -4.18 -18.32
CA LEU A 29 -0.57 -4.31 -19.77
C LEU A 29 0.24 -5.58 -20.11
N ASP A 30 1.30 -5.88 -19.36
CA ASP A 30 2.05 -7.13 -19.52
C ASP A 30 1.16 -8.36 -19.29
N SER A 31 0.32 -8.33 -18.25
CA SER A 31 -0.63 -9.39 -17.96
C SER A 31 -1.61 -9.63 -19.12
N LEU A 32 -2.15 -8.57 -19.70
CA LEU A 32 -3.08 -8.65 -20.83
C LEU A 32 -2.40 -9.12 -22.12
N THR A 33 -1.18 -8.67 -22.39
CA THR A 33 -0.49 -8.94 -23.66
C THR A 33 0.35 -10.21 -23.60
N LYS A 34 1.13 -10.40 -22.55
CA LYS A 34 2.08 -11.52 -22.37
C LYS A 34 1.52 -12.67 -21.53
N GLY A 35 0.34 -12.47 -20.90
CA GLY A 35 -0.35 -13.45 -20.08
C GLY A 35 -0.08 -13.30 -18.59
N ILE A 36 1.03 -12.72 -18.18
CA ILE A 36 1.41 -12.51 -16.78
C ILE A 36 2.22 -11.22 -16.66
N GLY A 37 2.02 -10.47 -15.59
CA GLY A 37 2.85 -9.33 -15.22
C GLY A 37 3.48 -9.56 -13.86
N TYR A 38 4.60 -8.91 -13.57
CA TYR A 38 5.33 -9.11 -12.31
C TYR A 38 5.66 -7.80 -11.62
N PHE A 39 5.35 -7.75 -10.33
CA PHE A 39 5.92 -6.77 -9.40
C PHE A 39 7.10 -7.36 -8.65
N LEU A 40 8.11 -6.55 -8.42
CA LEU A 40 9.21 -6.82 -7.50
C LEU A 40 9.18 -5.79 -6.38
N VAL A 41 9.13 -6.24 -5.15
CA VAL A 41 9.36 -5.41 -3.96
C VAL A 41 10.83 -5.60 -3.56
N ASP A 42 11.64 -4.57 -3.67
CA ASP A 42 13.08 -4.63 -3.36
C ASP A 42 13.50 -3.43 -2.51
N ILE A 43 14.71 -3.50 -1.97
CA ILE A 43 15.31 -2.44 -1.18
C ILE A 43 16.38 -1.75 -2.04
N ASP A 44 16.15 -0.49 -2.36
CA ASP A 44 17.16 0.37 -2.98
C ASP A 44 18.17 0.81 -1.90
N LYS A 45 19.35 0.19 -1.92
CA LYS A 45 20.39 0.40 -0.90
C LYS A 45 21.05 1.77 -0.97
N ASP A 46 21.01 2.39 -2.15
CA ASP A 46 21.67 3.68 -2.39
C ASP A 46 20.76 4.86 -2.00
N ALA A 47 19.47 4.60 -1.83
CA ALA A 47 18.51 5.61 -1.38
C ALA A 47 18.77 6.04 0.06
N ASP A 48 18.35 7.27 0.40
CA ASP A 48 18.43 7.86 1.73
C ASP A 48 19.85 7.78 2.35
N ARG A 49 20.88 8.17 1.57
CA ARG A 49 22.28 8.18 1.98
C ARG A 49 22.81 6.82 2.49
N GLY A 50 22.33 5.72 1.89
CA GLY A 50 22.75 4.38 2.25
C GLY A 50 21.90 3.74 3.36
N MET A 51 20.89 4.41 3.89
CA MET A 51 19.92 3.82 4.80
C MET A 51 18.97 2.84 4.09
N GLY A 52 18.79 3.03 2.78
CA GLY A 52 17.93 2.24 1.93
C GLY A 52 16.45 2.60 2.02
N GLU A 53 15.73 2.32 0.95
CA GLU A 53 14.27 2.47 0.89
C GLU A 53 13.62 1.29 0.17
N VAL A 54 12.44 0.92 0.62
CA VAL A 54 11.66 -0.12 -0.06
C VAL A 54 11.03 0.49 -1.31
N ARG A 55 11.25 -0.17 -2.46
CA ARG A 55 10.77 0.26 -3.77
C ARG A 55 9.97 -0.84 -4.46
N PHE A 56 9.05 -0.40 -5.30
CA PHE A 56 8.31 -1.27 -6.22
C PHE A 56 8.91 -1.14 -7.61
N ASN A 57 9.13 -2.25 -8.27
CA ASN A 57 9.68 -2.32 -9.61
C ASN A 57 8.85 -3.27 -10.48
N ARG A 58 8.82 -3.02 -11.78
CA ARG A 58 8.27 -3.95 -12.78
C ARG A 58 9.40 -4.84 -13.30
N ILE A 59 9.10 -6.11 -13.52
CA ILE A 59 10.00 -7.04 -14.22
C ILE A 59 9.31 -7.46 -15.51
N ASP A 60 10.10 -7.54 -16.59
CA ASP A 60 9.59 -8.08 -17.84
C ASP A 60 9.31 -9.59 -17.68
N PRO A 61 8.10 -10.07 -18.03
CA PRO A 61 7.76 -11.48 -17.91
C PRO A 61 8.69 -12.46 -18.63
N TYR A 62 9.31 -12.03 -19.72
CA TYR A 62 10.28 -12.88 -20.45
C TYR A 62 11.61 -13.07 -19.73
N ASP A 63 11.87 -12.30 -18.69
CA ASP A 63 13.07 -12.39 -17.88
C ASP A 63 12.84 -13.15 -16.56
N VAL A 64 11.62 -13.64 -16.30
CA VAL A 64 11.26 -14.37 -15.09
C VAL A 64 11.07 -15.85 -15.40
N PHE A 65 11.80 -16.68 -14.70
CA PHE A 65 11.71 -18.15 -14.77
C PHE A 65 11.22 -18.68 -13.44
N VAL A 66 10.11 -19.40 -13.48
CA VAL A 66 9.45 -19.94 -12.29
C VAL A 66 9.51 -21.45 -12.33
N ASP A 67 9.53 -22.08 -11.15
CA ASP A 67 9.42 -23.53 -11.01
C ASP A 67 8.18 -24.07 -11.75
N PRO A 68 8.35 -24.93 -12.77
CA PRO A 68 7.24 -25.50 -13.54
C PRO A 68 6.29 -26.36 -12.69
N ALA A 69 6.72 -26.81 -11.53
CA ALA A 69 5.92 -27.62 -10.61
C ALA A 69 4.93 -26.82 -9.78
N SER A 70 5.08 -25.48 -9.74
CA SER A 70 4.16 -24.60 -9.01
C SER A 70 2.72 -24.70 -9.52
N ARG A 71 1.77 -24.71 -8.59
CA ARG A 71 0.33 -24.80 -8.86
C ARG A 71 -0.46 -23.67 -8.18
N ASP A 72 0.21 -22.79 -7.47
CA ASP A 72 -0.38 -21.58 -6.89
C ASP A 72 -0.16 -20.39 -7.82
N PHE A 73 -1.22 -19.63 -8.11
CA PHE A 73 -1.12 -18.46 -8.98
C PHE A 73 -0.23 -17.33 -8.40
N LEU A 74 0.02 -17.33 -7.08
CA LEU A 74 0.96 -16.43 -6.38
C LEU A 74 2.37 -17.04 -6.21
N PHE A 75 2.62 -18.25 -6.72
CA PHE A 75 3.88 -18.97 -6.62
C PHE A 75 4.39 -19.21 -5.20
N ARG A 76 3.47 -19.29 -4.22
CA ARG A 76 3.86 -19.55 -2.82
C ARG A 76 4.41 -20.96 -2.61
N ASP A 77 4.07 -21.89 -3.49
CA ASP A 77 4.52 -23.28 -3.51
C ASP A 77 5.78 -23.51 -4.37
N ALA A 78 6.20 -22.52 -5.15
CA ALA A 78 7.38 -22.64 -6.03
C ALA A 78 8.66 -22.90 -5.21
N ALA A 79 9.52 -23.77 -5.71
CA ALA A 79 10.81 -24.04 -5.12
C ALA A 79 11.81 -22.90 -5.39
N PHE A 80 11.72 -22.29 -6.57
CA PHE A 80 12.54 -21.13 -6.95
C PHE A 80 11.83 -20.20 -7.91
N ILE A 81 12.26 -18.94 -7.91
CA ILE A 81 11.96 -17.94 -8.95
C ILE A 81 13.27 -17.29 -9.33
N GLN A 82 13.57 -17.24 -10.62
CA GLN A 82 14.81 -16.69 -11.16
C GLN A 82 14.50 -15.49 -12.07
N ILE A 83 15.24 -14.41 -11.91
CA ILE A 83 15.20 -13.23 -12.77
C ILE A 83 16.50 -13.18 -13.55
N ARG A 84 16.39 -13.07 -14.87
CA ARG A 84 17.53 -12.80 -15.77
C ARG A 84 17.57 -11.29 -16.06
N LYS A 85 18.73 -10.70 -15.96
CA LYS A 85 19.00 -9.33 -16.35
C LYS A 85 20.17 -9.29 -17.33
N ASN A 86 19.95 -8.85 -18.55
CA ASN A 86 21.03 -8.65 -19.51
C ASN A 86 21.65 -7.28 -19.25
N ILE A 87 22.86 -7.25 -18.70
CA ILE A 87 23.54 -6.03 -18.24
C ILE A 87 24.92 -5.95 -18.92
N SER A 88 25.33 -4.76 -19.33
CA SER A 88 26.70 -4.57 -19.82
C SER A 88 27.71 -4.84 -18.70
N ARG A 89 28.80 -5.50 -19.05
CA ARG A 89 29.86 -5.87 -18.12
C ARG A 89 30.39 -4.65 -17.33
N ALA A 90 30.56 -3.52 -18.00
CA ALA A 90 31.01 -2.29 -17.37
C ALA A 90 30.02 -1.82 -16.29
N ARG A 91 28.72 -1.85 -16.58
CA ARG A 91 27.67 -1.49 -15.63
C ARG A 91 27.62 -2.46 -14.44
N LEU A 92 27.75 -3.75 -14.69
CA LEU A 92 27.74 -4.76 -13.62
C LEU A 92 28.96 -4.61 -12.70
N ILE A 93 30.15 -4.29 -13.25
CA ILE A 93 31.34 -4.01 -12.45
C ILE A 93 31.14 -2.76 -11.57
N ASN A 94 30.48 -1.73 -12.09
CA ASN A 94 30.17 -0.53 -11.32
C ASN A 94 29.15 -0.82 -10.19
N MET A 95 28.19 -1.72 -10.44
CA MET A 95 27.22 -2.12 -9.41
C MET A 95 27.84 -3.03 -8.33
N LEU A 96 28.79 -3.90 -8.73
CA LEU A 96 29.40 -4.92 -7.87
C LEU A 96 30.94 -4.89 -7.96
N PRO A 97 31.59 -3.81 -7.52
CA PRO A 97 33.04 -3.64 -7.67
C PRO A 97 33.85 -4.72 -6.96
N GLN A 98 33.34 -5.26 -5.87
CA GLN A 98 33.97 -6.34 -5.10
C GLN A 98 34.11 -7.66 -5.88
N PHE A 99 33.32 -7.86 -6.94
CA PHE A 99 33.36 -9.08 -7.77
C PHE A 99 33.99 -8.84 -9.17
N GLN A 100 34.63 -7.69 -9.40
CA GLN A 100 35.21 -7.32 -10.69
C GLN A 100 36.08 -8.41 -11.31
N ALA A 101 36.91 -9.09 -10.50
CA ALA A 101 37.81 -10.16 -10.98
C ALA A 101 37.05 -11.38 -11.51
N LYS A 102 35.89 -11.72 -10.92
CA LYS A 102 35.04 -12.80 -11.38
C LYS A 102 34.26 -12.37 -12.64
N ILE A 103 33.68 -11.17 -12.65
CA ILE A 103 32.88 -10.64 -13.77
C ILE A 103 33.71 -10.51 -15.06
N LYS A 104 34.99 -10.11 -14.96
CA LYS A 104 35.89 -10.01 -16.12
C LYS A 104 36.21 -11.37 -16.76
N LYS A 105 36.14 -12.48 -16.02
CA LYS A 105 36.47 -13.84 -16.52
C LYS A 105 35.28 -14.51 -17.21
N VAL A 106 34.08 -13.98 -17.08
CA VAL A 106 32.89 -14.57 -17.68
C VAL A 106 32.95 -14.45 -19.19
N THR A 107 32.85 -15.59 -19.89
CA THR A 107 32.68 -15.65 -21.35
C THR A 107 31.23 -15.29 -21.72
N LYS A 108 31.01 -14.71 -22.89
CA LYS A 108 29.64 -14.45 -23.41
C LYS A 108 28.91 -15.81 -23.47
N GLY A 109 27.82 -15.94 -22.74
CA GLY A 109 26.93 -17.10 -22.85
C GLY A 109 26.23 -17.13 -24.20
N SER A 110 25.87 -18.32 -24.67
CA SER A 110 25.13 -18.52 -25.93
C SER A 110 23.72 -17.97 -25.91
N ASP A 111 23.18 -17.68 -24.72
CA ASP A 111 21.77 -17.27 -24.48
C ASP A 111 21.55 -15.75 -24.34
N VAL A 112 22.57 -14.96 -24.70
CA VAL A 112 22.39 -13.51 -24.75
C VAL A 112 21.56 -13.17 -25.99
N VAL A 113 20.25 -13.22 -25.84
CA VAL A 113 19.35 -12.61 -26.82
C VAL A 113 19.55 -11.11 -26.72
N SER A 114 20.23 -10.51 -27.70
CA SER A 114 20.36 -9.05 -27.75
C SER A 114 18.98 -8.41 -27.82
N TYR A 115 18.81 -7.22 -27.20
CA TYR A 115 17.56 -6.48 -27.35
C TYR A 115 17.16 -6.29 -28.82
N SER A 116 18.15 -6.14 -29.72
CA SER A 116 17.94 -6.04 -31.16
C SER A 116 17.36 -7.34 -31.77
N GLN A 117 17.67 -8.52 -31.28
CA GLN A 117 17.05 -9.77 -31.76
C GLN A 117 15.62 -9.93 -31.20
N ARG A 118 15.34 -9.47 -29.99
CA ARG A 118 14.01 -9.44 -29.43
C ARG A 118 13.06 -8.50 -30.21
N ASP A 119 13.58 -7.35 -30.60
CA ASP A 119 12.85 -6.39 -31.42
C ASP A 119 12.70 -6.90 -32.87
N ALA A 120 13.65 -7.64 -33.40
CA ALA A 120 13.59 -8.22 -34.74
C ALA A 120 12.56 -9.35 -34.85
N GLU A 121 12.37 -10.20 -33.85
CA GLU A 121 11.27 -11.19 -33.83
C GLU A 121 9.88 -10.53 -33.78
N PHE A 122 9.79 -9.34 -33.20
CA PHE A 122 8.55 -8.55 -33.17
C PHE A 122 8.31 -7.77 -34.48
N THR A 123 9.38 -7.51 -35.23
CA THR A 123 9.37 -6.70 -36.47
C THR A 123 9.40 -7.51 -37.74
N ASP A 124 9.13 -8.82 -37.71
CA ASP A 124 9.07 -9.66 -38.92
C ASP A 124 7.98 -9.23 -39.97
N SER A 125 7.25 -8.16 -39.65
CA SER A 125 6.28 -7.50 -40.56
C SER A 125 6.76 -6.13 -41.07
N ILE A 126 7.88 -5.60 -40.62
CA ILE A 126 8.43 -4.32 -41.09
C ILE A 126 9.73 -4.60 -41.81
N GLN A 127 9.83 -4.24 -43.06
CA GLN A 127 11.00 -4.48 -43.87
C GLN A 127 12.25 -3.85 -43.20
N PRO A 128 13.39 -4.53 -43.14
CA PRO A 128 14.61 -4.02 -42.49
C PRO A 128 15.12 -2.69 -43.08
N GLU A 129 14.68 -2.34 -44.29
CA GLU A 129 15.08 -1.12 -45.01
C GLU A 129 14.44 0.15 -44.40
N ASP A 130 13.30 0.04 -43.71
CA ASP A 130 12.63 1.19 -43.07
C ASP A 130 13.18 1.55 -41.67
N LEU A 131 13.97 0.67 -41.06
CA LEU A 131 14.54 0.84 -39.73
C LEU A 131 15.95 1.44 -39.74
N THR A 132 16.53 1.73 -40.89
CA THR A 132 17.91 2.21 -41.05
C THR A 132 18.07 3.72 -40.74
N TYR A 133 17.06 4.41 -40.27
CA TYR A 133 17.20 5.78 -39.82
C TYR A 133 17.61 5.84 -38.34
N GLY A 134 18.94 5.80 -38.09
CA GLY A 134 19.54 6.32 -36.86
C GLY A 134 20.00 5.34 -35.81
N VAL A 135 19.98 4.04 -36.03
CA VAL A 135 20.67 3.10 -35.14
C VAL A 135 21.97 2.70 -35.81
N ASN A 136 23.11 3.20 -35.33
CA ASN A 136 24.41 2.65 -35.67
C ASN A 136 24.46 1.19 -35.22
N MET A 137 24.21 0.25 -36.13
CA MET A 137 24.39 -1.19 -35.91
C MET A 137 25.86 -1.59 -35.73
N ASP A 138 26.78 -0.66 -35.90
CA ASP A 138 28.24 -0.82 -35.69
C ASP A 138 28.70 -0.38 -34.29
N ALA A 139 27.81 -0.02 -33.37
CA ALA A 139 28.18 0.03 -31.96
C ALA A 139 28.58 -1.41 -31.59
N GLU A 140 29.88 -1.65 -31.47
CA GLU A 140 30.44 -2.87 -30.89
C GLU A 140 29.53 -3.29 -29.75
N ASP A 141 28.87 -4.48 -29.93
CA ASP A 141 27.92 -5.03 -28.96
C ASP A 141 28.57 -4.90 -27.59
N ASP A 142 28.14 -3.91 -26.83
CA ASP A 142 28.60 -3.69 -25.46
C ASP A 142 28.54 -5.05 -24.81
N ASP A 143 29.68 -5.51 -24.30
CA ASP A 143 29.90 -6.85 -23.75
C ASP A 143 28.79 -7.17 -22.72
N ILE A 144 27.59 -7.51 -23.23
CA ILE A 144 26.39 -7.79 -22.45
C ILE A 144 26.50 -9.20 -21.93
N ILE A 145 26.32 -9.34 -20.63
CA ILE A 145 26.38 -10.61 -19.93
C ILE A 145 25.08 -10.86 -19.16
N PRO A 146 24.59 -12.10 -19.11
CA PRO A 146 23.41 -12.43 -18.33
C PRO A 146 23.77 -12.46 -16.85
N TYR A 147 23.03 -11.70 -16.06
CA TYR A 147 23.08 -11.70 -14.61
C TYR A 147 21.80 -12.31 -14.07
N TYR A 148 21.93 -13.33 -13.23
CA TYR A 148 20.81 -14.08 -12.68
C TYR A 148 20.66 -13.81 -11.19
N GLU A 149 19.44 -13.53 -10.78
CA GLU A 149 19.02 -13.45 -9.39
C GLU A 149 18.03 -14.59 -9.12
N THR A 150 18.46 -15.62 -8.41
CA THR A 150 17.63 -16.78 -8.06
C THR A 150 17.17 -16.66 -6.64
N TYR A 151 15.87 -16.65 -6.45
CA TYR A 151 15.21 -16.62 -5.15
C TYR A 151 14.75 -18.04 -4.82
N SER A 152 15.14 -18.57 -3.66
CA SER A 152 14.74 -19.89 -3.18
C SER A 152 14.31 -19.85 -1.73
N LYS A 153 13.37 -20.73 -1.33
CA LYS A 153 12.93 -20.87 0.05
C LYS A 153 13.82 -21.85 0.79
N LYS A 154 14.45 -21.40 1.87
CA LYS A 154 15.21 -22.26 2.78
C LYS A 154 14.63 -22.16 4.19
N LYS A 155 14.58 -23.29 4.90
CA LYS A 155 14.18 -23.34 6.32
C LYS A 155 15.38 -23.07 7.19
N PHE A 156 15.25 -22.06 8.04
CA PHE A 156 16.24 -21.72 9.05
C PHE A 156 15.71 -22.03 10.43
N LYS A 157 16.56 -22.55 11.29
CA LYS A 157 16.25 -22.83 12.68
C LYS A 157 16.47 -21.57 13.52
N TYR A 158 15.45 -21.18 14.24
CA TYR A 158 15.44 -20.06 15.18
C TYR A 158 15.06 -20.55 16.56
N ARG A 159 15.48 -19.80 17.57
CA ARG A 159 15.06 -19.99 18.95
C ARG A 159 14.42 -18.72 19.46
N ASN A 160 13.27 -18.86 20.06
CA ASN A 160 12.65 -17.82 20.84
C ASN A 160 13.10 -18.01 22.29
N VAL A 161 13.95 -17.10 22.77
CA VAL A 161 14.59 -17.20 24.09
C VAL A 161 13.97 -16.18 25.01
N TYR A 162 13.50 -16.64 26.16
CA TYR A 162 12.99 -15.81 27.21
C TYR A 162 14.13 -15.53 28.20
N ILE A 163 14.60 -14.27 28.18
CA ILE A 163 15.76 -13.85 28.99
C ILE A 163 15.27 -13.03 30.16
N LYS A 164 15.68 -13.44 31.36
CA LYS A 164 15.47 -12.70 32.58
C LYS A 164 16.48 -11.57 32.67
N ILE A 165 16.03 -10.34 32.63
CA ILE A 165 16.85 -9.14 32.80
C ILE A 165 16.71 -8.71 34.25
N GLU A 166 17.80 -8.86 35.05
CA GLU A 166 17.86 -8.33 36.38
C GLU A 166 18.02 -6.80 36.37
N PRO A 167 17.42 -6.08 37.34
CA PRO A 167 17.54 -4.64 37.42
C PRO A 167 19.00 -4.21 37.60
N THR A 168 19.36 -3.10 37.00
CA THR A 168 20.70 -2.50 37.13
C THR A 168 20.94 -1.98 38.55
N GLU A 169 22.22 -1.79 38.95
CA GLU A 169 22.57 -1.28 40.29
C GLU A 169 21.88 0.05 40.60
N SER A 170 21.69 0.93 39.66
CA SER A 170 20.96 2.19 39.84
C SER A 170 19.47 1.98 40.09
N GLU A 171 18.83 1.03 39.41
CA GLU A 171 17.45 0.65 39.61
C GLU A 171 17.26 -0.03 40.96
N LEU A 172 18.24 -0.84 41.38
CA LEU A 172 18.24 -1.47 42.72
C LEU A 172 18.39 -0.44 43.86
N LEU A 173 19.12 0.65 43.64
CA LEU A 173 19.22 1.74 44.63
C LEU A 173 17.89 2.46 44.82
N MET A 174 17.18 2.76 43.74
CA MET A 174 15.85 3.38 43.81
C MET A 174 14.81 2.49 44.44
N LEU A 175 14.79 1.20 44.07
CA LEU A 175 13.92 0.22 44.70
C LEU A 175 14.19 0.10 46.21
N LYS A 176 15.45 0.26 46.63
CA LYS A 176 15.78 0.30 48.06
C LYS A 176 15.25 1.56 48.75
N GLU A 177 15.28 2.71 48.09
CA GLU A 177 14.70 3.95 48.63
C GLU A 177 13.18 3.82 48.81
N GLU A 178 12.50 3.28 47.79
CA GLU A 178 11.05 3.06 47.83
C GLU A 178 10.64 2.02 48.87
N VAL A 179 11.42 0.93 48.99
CA VAL A 179 11.24 -0.08 50.06
C VAL A 179 11.51 0.50 51.45
N GLN A 180 12.49 1.41 51.58
CA GLN A 180 12.74 2.09 52.86
C GLN A 180 11.57 2.97 53.26
N GLU A 181 10.95 3.69 52.37
CA GLU A 181 9.77 4.52 52.66
C GLU A 181 8.60 3.67 53.13
N GLN A 182 8.32 2.54 52.46
CA GLN A 182 7.30 1.58 52.89
C GLN A 182 7.63 0.93 54.27
N LEU A 183 8.91 0.65 54.49
CA LEU A 183 9.38 0.06 55.75
C LEU A 183 9.29 1.04 56.93
N GLU A 184 9.54 2.33 56.67
CA GLU A 184 9.37 3.39 57.68
C GLU A 184 7.91 3.53 58.11
N ALA A 185 6.98 3.49 57.16
CA ALA A 185 5.54 3.51 57.43
C ALA A 185 5.15 2.29 58.28
N TYR A 186 5.63 1.10 57.96
CA TYR A 186 5.38 -0.12 58.74
C TYR A 186 6.02 -0.10 60.14
N LYS A 187 7.22 0.47 60.29
CA LYS A 187 7.85 0.68 61.59
C LYS A 187 7.03 1.59 62.51
N GLN A 188 6.48 2.69 61.96
CA GLN A 188 5.61 3.59 62.71
C GLN A 188 4.34 2.89 63.20
N GLU A 189 3.74 2.04 62.38
CA GLU A 189 2.55 1.27 62.74
C GLU A 189 2.85 0.28 63.87
N ILE A 190 4.00 -0.43 63.79
CA ILE A 190 4.43 -1.35 64.88
C ILE A 190 4.80 -0.61 66.16
N GLU A 191 5.42 0.57 66.09
CA GLU A 191 5.70 1.38 67.27
C GLU A 191 4.42 1.78 68.03
N VAL A 192 3.37 2.19 67.27
CA VAL A 192 2.04 2.50 67.83
C VAL A 192 1.46 1.26 68.51
N GLN A 193 1.50 0.11 67.86
CA GLN A 193 1.01 -1.16 68.46
C GLN A 193 1.83 -1.60 69.72
N LEU A 194 3.14 -1.35 69.71
CA LEU A 194 3.98 -1.63 70.85
C LEU A 194 3.65 -0.75 72.09
N VAL A 195 3.44 0.56 71.82
CA VAL A 195 3.03 1.51 72.89
C VAL A 195 1.66 1.13 73.42
N GLU A 196 0.70 0.76 72.58
CA GLU A 196 -0.60 0.28 73.07
C GLU A 196 -0.49 -0.98 73.94
N LYS A 197 0.30 -1.96 73.50
CA LYS A 197 0.55 -3.17 74.29
C LYS A 197 1.28 -2.90 75.60
N GLN A 198 2.22 -1.97 75.57
CA GLN A 198 2.92 -1.57 76.87
C GLN A 198 1.95 -0.92 77.80
N LEU A 199 1.08 -0.01 77.34
CA LEU A 199 0.03 0.60 78.15
C LEU A 199 -0.93 -0.44 78.75
N GLN A 200 -1.35 -1.42 77.96
CA GLN A 200 -2.20 -2.53 78.39
C GLN A 200 -1.51 -3.38 79.48
N ILE A 201 -0.22 -3.69 79.31
CA ILE A 201 0.54 -4.45 80.27
C ILE A 201 0.75 -3.65 81.59
N GLU A 202 1.01 -2.34 81.48
CA GLU A 202 1.11 -1.45 82.63
C GLU A 202 -0.21 -1.33 83.42
N GLN A 203 -1.35 -1.26 82.69
CA GLN A 203 -2.68 -1.30 83.32
C GLN A 203 -2.92 -2.60 84.07
N GLN A 204 -2.58 -3.75 83.49
CA GLN A 204 -2.70 -5.07 84.14
C GLN A 204 -1.78 -5.23 85.35
N VAL A 205 -0.64 -4.53 85.38
CA VAL A 205 0.25 -4.47 86.57
C VAL A 205 -0.37 -3.61 87.66
N GLN A 206 -1.04 -2.49 87.33
CA GLN A 206 -1.73 -1.63 88.30
C GLN A 206 -2.97 -2.32 88.88
N GLU A 207 -3.66 -3.13 88.11
CA GLU A 207 -4.82 -3.91 88.53
C GLU A 207 -4.41 -5.17 89.41
N GLY A 208 -3.10 -5.46 89.49
CA GLY A 208 -2.59 -6.58 90.32
C GLY A 208 -2.68 -7.96 89.66
N GLU A 209 -3.01 -8.01 88.36
CA GLU A 209 -3.14 -9.29 87.67
C GLU A 209 -1.79 -9.89 87.25
N ILE A 210 -0.74 -9.06 87.05
CA ILE A 210 0.59 -9.49 86.59
C ILE A 210 1.69 -8.96 87.50
N ILE A 211 2.67 -9.86 87.87
CA ILE A 211 3.85 -9.51 88.67
C ILE A 211 4.81 -8.65 87.79
N PRO A 212 5.43 -7.57 88.37
CA PRO A 212 6.28 -6.64 87.64
C PRO A 212 7.45 -7.27 86.86
N GLU A 213 8.01 -8.35 87.35
CA GLU A 213 9.07 -9.11 86.65
C GLU A 213 8.58 -9.81 85.40
N ARG A 214 7.36 -10.32 85.43
CA ARG A 214 6.72 -10.98 84.28
C ARG A 214 6.29 -9.95 83.18
N ALA A 215 5.87 -8.79 83.63
CA ALA A 215 5.55 -7.67 82.72
C ALA A 215 6.77 -7.22 81.92
N LYS A 216 7.95 -7.09 82.55
CA LYS A 216 9.21 -6.79 81.84
C LYS A 216 9.57 -7.83 80.77
N LEU A 217 9.43 -9.11 81.10
CA LEU A 217 9.66 -10.20 80.17
C LEU A 217 8.67 -10.19 79.01
N MET A 218 7.40 -9.83 79.24
CA MET A 218 6.39 -9.70 78.17
C MET A 218 6.68 -8.52 77.21
N ILE A 219 7.12 -7.38 77.76
CA ILE A 219 7.53 -6.22 76.97
C ILE A 219 8.77 -6.55 76.16
N GLU A 220 9.79 -7.18 76.77
CA GLU A 220 11.00 -7.57 76.02
C GLU A 220 10.73 -8.59 74.94
N ASN A 221 9.84 -9.56 75.15
CA ASN A 221 9.42 -10.50 74.11
C ASN A 221 8.62 -9.85 73.02
N SER A 222 7.72 -8.91 73.34
CA SER A 222 6.97 -8.19 72.31
C SER A 222 7.88 -7.30 71.45
N GLN A 223 8.90 -6.67 72.05
CA GLN A 223 9.94 -5.92 71.33
C GLN A 223 10.78 -6.83 70.39
N LYS A 224 11.17 -8.02 70.89
CA LYS A 224 11.90 -8.99 70.07
C LYS A 224 11.08 -9.51 68.87
N MET A 225 9.80 -9.83 69.12
CA MET A 225 8.90 -10.25 68.06
C MET A 225 8.64 -9.14 67.00
N ALA A 226 8.52 -7.90 67.48
CA ALA A 226 8.39 -6.75 66.60
C ALA A 226 9.64 -6.53 65.75
N ALA A 227 10.82 -6.63 66.29
CA ALA A 227 12.08 -6.55 65.61
C ALA A 227 12.24 -7.65 64.49
N GLN A 228 11.84 -8.89 64.88
CA GLN A 228 11.83 -10.00 63.93
C GLN A 228 10.80 -9.76 62.76
N GLY A 229 9.59 -9.28 63.07
CA GLY A 229 8.57 -8.96 62.09
C GLY A 229 9.01 -7.85 61.15
N ILE A 230 9.73 -6.84 61.63
CA ILE A 230 10.29 -5.79 60.75
C ILE A 230 11.35 -6.38 59.82
N GLN A 231 12.22 -7.25 60.31
CA GLN A 231 13.24 -7.90 59.47
C GLN A 231 12.65 -8.84 58.40
N GLU A 232 11.63 -9.60 58.79
CA GLU A 232 10.90 -10.46 57.82
C GLU A 232 10.22 -9.63 56.76
N ARG A 233 9.55 -8.53 57.13
CA ARG A 233 8.89 -7.64 56.22
C ARG A 233 9.86 -6.91 55.27
N GLU A 234 11.03 -6.52 55.76
CA GLU A 234 12.09 -5.95 54.94
C GLU A 234 12.56 -6.93 53.86
N MET A 235 12.83 -8.19 54.24
CA MET A 235 13.23 -9.22 53.29
C MET A 235 12.10 -9.53 52.27
N GLU A 236 10.86 -9.56 52.73
CA GLU A 236 9.71 -9.77 51.88
C GLU A 236 9.54 -8.63 50.84
N LEU A 237 9.58 -7.37 51.30
CA LEU A 237 9.49 -6.19 50.44
C LEU A 237 10.63 -6.12 49.40
N ILE A 238 11.87 -6.41 49.82
CA ILE A 238 13.02 -6.46 48.92
C ILE A 238 12.85 -7.57 47.86
N SER A 239 12.37 -8.75 48.28
CA SER A 239 12.16 -9.87 47.37
C SER A 239 11.03 -9.59 46.37
N GLN A 240 9.98 -8.93 46.84
CA GLN A 240 8.81 -8.54 46.04
C GLN A 240 9.19 -7.45 45.04
N ALA A 241 9.86 -6.38 45.47
CA ALA A 241 10.37 -5.32 44.61
C ALA A 241 11.37 -5.85 43.56
N ARG A 242 12.22 -6.81 43.95
CA ARG A 242 13.14 -7.46 42.99
C ARG A 242 12.42 -8.33 41.96
N SER A 243 11.33 -9.00 42.35
CA SER A 243 10.53 -9.81 41.44
C SER A 243 9.74 -8.95 40.47
N GLU A 244 9.19 -7.82 40.89
CA GLU A 244 8.45 -6.86 40.06
C GLU A 244 9.37 -6.12 39.10
N ALA A 245 10.59 -5.78 39.50
CA ALA A 245 11.58 -5.12 38.65
C ALA A 245 12.26 -6.07 37.65
N THR A 246 12.06 -7.38 37.80
CA THR A 246 12.61 -8.37 36.89
C THR A 246 11.75 -8.46 35.62
N ILE A 247 12.30 -8.04 34.49
CA ILE A 247 11.61 -8.08 33.20
C ILE A 247 12.02 -9.34 32.44
N ILE A 248 11.04 -10.12 31.98
CA ILE A 248 11.28 -11.22 31.05
C ILE A 248 11.18 -10.63 29.65
N LYS A 249 12.29 -10.61 28.92
CA LYS A 249 12.34 -10.14 27.52
C LYS A 249 12.36 -11.33 26.59
N GLU A 250 11.43 -11.34 25.65
CA GLU A 250 11.40 -12.27 24.53
C GLU A 250 12.36 -11.80 23.44
N GLN A 251 13.25 -12.67 22.99
CA GLN A 251 14.20 -12.38 21.93
C GLN A 251 14.32 -13.56 20.98
N VAL A 252 13.99 -13.30 19.71
CA VAL A 252 14.20 -14.28 18.62
C VAL A 252 15.60 -14.16 18.10
N MET A 253 16.34 -15.26 18.09
CA MET A 253 17.71 -15.33 17.56
C MET A 253 17.92 -16.55 16.67
N SER A 254 18.89 -16.47 15.76
CA SER A 254 19.29 -17.61 14.94
C SER A 254 20.01 -18.66 15.77
N GLU A 255 20.01 -19.91 15.31
CA GLU A 255 20.73 -20.99 15.98
C GLU A 255 22.23 -20.67 16.17
N SER A 256 22.84 -20.03 15.15
CA SER A 256 24.26 -19.62 15.24
C SER A 256 24.49 -18.57 16.34
N GLN A 257 23.63 -17.58 16.44
CA GLN A 257 23.68 -16.57 17.50
C GLN A 257 23.43 -17.19 18.88
N TYR A 258 22.44 -18.08 18.98
CA TYR A 258 22.17 -18.79 20.24
C TYR A 258 23.39 -19.60 20.73
N LEU A 259 24.03 -20.36 19.83
CA LEU A 259 25.24 -21.15 20.15
C LEU A 259 26.44 -20.26 20.53
N GLU A 260 26.50 -19.04 20.00
CA GLU A 260 27.53 -18.06 20.37
C GLU A 260 27.25 -17.48 21.77
N PHE A 261 26.02 -17.08 22.04
CA PHE A 261 25.60 -16.57 23.35
C PHE A 261 25.58 -17.65 24.44
N GLU A 262 25.31 -18.93 24.09
CA GLU A 262 25.34 -20.04 25.03
C GLU A 262 26.75 -20.28 25.65
N LYS A 263 27.82 -19.83 24.98
CA LYS A 263 29.19 -19.88 25.51
C LYS A 263 29.38 -18.92 26.69
N ASP A 264 28.55 -17.86 26.79
CA ASP A 264 28.59 -16.93 27.90
C ASP A 264 27.82 -17.50 29.09
N LYS A 265 28.53 -17.69 30.22
CA LYS A 265 27.96 -18.23 31.45
C LYS A 265 26.84 -17.36 32.04
N ASN A 266 26.92 -16.04 31.88
CA ASN A 266 25.90 -15.12 32.35
C ASN A 266 24.62 -15.25 31.54
N PHE A 267 24.72 -15.37 30.22
CA PHE A 267 23.58 -15.59 29.34
C PHE A 267 22.84 -16.89 29.72
N LYS A 268 23.59 -17.99 29.92
CA LYS A 268 23.01 -19.31 30.27
C LYS A 268 22.24 -19.28 31.61
N LYS A 269 22.69 -18.47 32.56
CA LYS A 269 22.03 -18.32 33.86
C LYS A 269 20.72 -17.52 33.77
N ASN A 270 20.64 -16.62 32.80
CA ASN A 270 19.52 -15.70 32.65
C ASN A 270 18.44 -16.22 31.71
N ILE A 271 18.64 -17.34 31.03
CA ILE A 271 17.62 -18.00 30.19
C ILE A 271 16.58 -18.65 31.12
N VAL A 272 15.32 -18.30 30.90
CA VAL A 272 14.17 -18.92 31.60
C VAL A 272 13.66 -20.10 30.80
N ASP A 273 13.48 -19.91 29.48
CA ASP A 273 13.00 -20.94 28.57
C ASP A 273 13.49 -20.64 27.14
N SER A 274 13.52 -21.64 26.27
CA SER A 274 13.84 -21.49 24.86
C SER A 274 13.01 -22.42 23.99
N ILE A 275 12.25 -21.85 23.07
CA ILE A 275 11.39 -22.58 22.15
C ILE A 275 12.05 -22.60 20.77
N GLU A 276 12.28 -23.81 20.24
CA GLU A 276 12.82 -23.99 18.90
C GLU A 276 11.71 -23.93 17.86
N PHE A 277 11.95 -23.18 16.76
CA PHE A 277 11.04 -23.16 15.64
C PHE A 277 11.80 -23.01 14.32
N TYR A 278 11.13 -23.35 13.23
CA TYR A 278 11.67 -23.22 11.88
C TYR A 278 10.92 -22.13 11.14
N GLU A 279 11.64 -21.16 10.59
CA GLU A 279 11.10 -20.10 9.75
C GLU A 279 11.61 -20.28 8.32
N ASN A 280 10.68 -20.17 7.35
CA ASN A 280 11.07 -20.09 5.94
C ASN A 280 11.63 -18.71 5.67
N ARG A 281 12.78 -18.62 5.03
CA ARG A 281 13.35 -17.36 4.54
C ARG A 281 13.74 -17.48 3.08
N ILE A 282 13.69 -16.36 2.41
CA ILE A 282 14.10 -16.27 1.01
C ILE A 282 15.60 -16.05 0.96
N VAL A 283 16.24 -16.88 0.16
CA VAL A 283 17.67 -16.77 -0.12
C VAL A 283 17.83 -16.33 -1.57
N LYS A 284 18.44 -15.17 -1.76
CA LYS A 284 18.79 -14.61 -3.07
C LYS A 284 20.20 -15.03 -3.42
N THR A 285 20.33 -15.84 -4.44
CA THR A 285 21.61 -16.27 -5.01
C THR A 285 21.87 -15.50 -6.30
N CYS A 286 23.01 -14.85 -6.39
CA CYS A 286 23.40 -14.06 -7.55
C CYS A 286 24.51 -14.76 -8.32
N SER A 287 24.31 -14.93 -9.64
CA SER A 287 25.29 -15.53 -10.55
C SER A 287 25.38 -14.75 -11.87
N VAL A 288 26.48 -14.97 -12.61
CA VAL A 288 26.72 -14.29 -13.89
C VAL A 288 27.19 -15.35 -14.89
N GLY A 289 26.66 -15.27 -16.11
CA GLY A 289 26.90 -16.32 -17.10
C GLY A 289 26.37 -17.67 -16.60
N ASP A 290 26.84 -18.74 -17.19
CA ASP A 290 26.30 -20.07 -16.94
C ASP A 290 26.73 -20.66 -15.58
N ASP A 291 27.98 -20.37 -15.10
CA ASP A 291 28.54 -21.06 -13.93
C ASP A 291 29.20 -20.16 -12.87
N THR A 292 29.19 -18.86 -13.04
CA THR A 292 29.92 -17.97 -12.12
C THR A 292 29.07 -17.52 -10.95
N PHE A 293 29.18 -18.18 -9.81
CA PHE A 293 28.59 -17.74 -8.56
C PHE A 293 29.27 -16.48 -8.02
N LEU A 294 28.46 -15.45 -7.67
CA LEU A 294 28.93 -14.22 -7.04
C LEU A 294 28.76 -14.26 -5.53
N PHE A 295 27.53 -14.22 -5.07
CA PHE A 295 27.19 -14.20 -3.64
C PHE A 295 25.78 -14.74 -3.38
N GLU A 296 25.55 -15.07 -2.12
CA GLU A 296 24.26 -15.46 -1.58
C GLU A 296 23.87 -14.49 -0.46
N GLN A 297 22.62 -14.04 -0.44
CA GLN A 297 22.09 -13.15 0.55
C GLN A 297 20.75 -13.67 1.09
N THR A 298 20.63 -13.81 2.40
CA THR A 298 19.35 -14.16 3.03
C THR A 298 18.51 -12.89 3.20
N ILE A 299 17.31 -12.89 2.65
CA ILE A 299 16.32 -11.84 2.81
C ILE A 299 15.38 -12.27 3.95
N PRO A 300 15.17 -11.44 4.99
CA PRO A 300 14.43 -11.84 6.17
C PRO A 300 12.90 -11.80 5.96
N ILE A 301 12.42 -12.33 4.85
CA ILE A 301 11.00 -12.48 4.51
C ILE A 301 10.70 -13.95 4.22
N SER A 302 9.46 -14.36 4.47
CA SER A 302 9.01 -15.76 4.28
C SER A 302 8.38 -16.01 2.90
N GLU A 303 7.99 -14.96 2.19
CA GLU A 303 7.35 -15.01 0.88
C GLU A 303 8.24 -14.39 -0.19
N TYR A 304 8.05 -14.80 -1.46
CA TYR A 304 8.85 -14.25 -2.55
C TYR A 304 8.58 -12.76 -2.74
N PRO A 305 9.63 -11.94 -2.99
CA PRO A 305 9.46 -10.51 -3.27
C PRO A 305 8.92 -10.25 -4.67
N ILE A 306 8.75 -11.28 -5.49
CA ILE A 306 8.25 -11.25 -6.85
C ILE A 306 6.80 -11.71 -6.81
N VAL A 307 5.88 -10.80 -7.17
CA VAL A 307 4.43 -11.07 -7.12
C VAL A 307 3.86 -11.07 -8.53
N PRO A 308 3.27 -12.19 -8.98
CA PRO A 308 2.66 -12.31 -10.28
C PRO A 308 1.24 -11.74 -10.30
N ILE A 309 0.84 -11.23 -11.47
CA ILE A 309 -0.55 -10.91 -11.83
C ILE A 309 -0.85 -11.63 -13.14
N PRO A 310 -1.32 -12.88 -13.13
CA PRO A 310 -1.72 -13.59 -14.34
C PRO A 310 -3.07 -13.04 -14.88
N TYR A 311 -3.24 -13.04 -16.21
CA TYR A 311 -4.54 -12.74 -16.81
C TYR A 311 -5.47 -13.95 -16.72
N MET A 312 -5.10 -15.04 -17.34
CA MET A 312 -5.87 -16.29 -17.26
C MET A 312 -4.98 -17.40 -16.70
N TYR A 313 -5.21 -17.72 -15.43
CA TYR A 313 -4.47 -18.79 -14.78
C TYR A 313 -4.97 -20.16 -15.23
N THR A 314 -4.05 -21.01 -15.69
CA THR A 314 -4.34 -22.35 -16.25
C THR A 314 -4.03 -23.49 -15.30
N GLY A 315 -3.73 -23.23 -14.03
CA GLY A 315 -3.24 -24.22 -13.08
C GLY A 315 -1.74 -24.50 -13.21
N THR A 316 -1.04 -23.72 -14.02
CA THR A 316 0.43 -23.79 -14.21
C THR A 316 1.00 -22.37 -14.20
N PRO A 317 2.33 -22.19 -14.01
CA PRO A 317 2.95 -20.86 -14.04
C PRO A 317 2.81 -20.13 -15.39
N PHE A 318 2.42 -20.86 -16.44
CA PHE A 318 2.28 -20.34 -17.79
C PHE A 318 0.83 -19.87 -18.03
N ALA A 319 0.55 -18.63 -17.67
CA ALA A 319 -0.77 -18.02 -17.85
C ALA A 319 -1.00 -17.66 -19.32
N MET A 320 -2.27 -17.71 -19.75
CA MET A 320 -2.67 -17.28 -21.09
C MET A 320 -2.97 -15.78 -21.10
N SER A 321 -2.60 -15.10 -22.19
CA SER A 321 -2.90 -13.68 -22.40
C SER A 321 -4.34 -13.46 -22.91
N ALA A 322 -4.81 -12.21 -22.81
CA ALA A 322 -6.06 -11.81 -23.44
C ALA A 322 -6.00 -11.90 -24.98
N VAL A 323 -4.81 -11.78 -25.55
CA VAL A 323 -4.56 -11.81 -27.00
C VAL A 323 -4.52 -13.22 -27.56
N THR A 324 -4.05 -14.21 -26.79
CA THR A 324 -3.88 -15.60 -27.24
C THR A 324 -5.10 -16.19 -27.96
N PRO A 325 -6.35 -16.06 -27.42
CA PRO A 325 -7.55 -16.58 -28.09
C PRO A 325 -7.90 -15.86 -29.38
N LEU A 326 -7.41 -14.62 -29.56
CA LEU A 326 -7.73 -13.78 -30.72
C LEU A 326 -6.82 -14.06 -31.92
N ILE A 327 -5.62 -14.65 -31.71
CA ILE A 327 -4.61 -14.86 -32.75
C ILE A 327 -5.20 -15.61 -33.97
N GLY A 328 -5.92 -16.71 -33.72
CA GLY A 328 -6.51 -17.50 -34.81
C GLY A 328 -7.54 -16.72 -35.63
N LYS A 329 -8.37 -15.91 -34.97
CA LYS A 329 -9.36 -15.07 -35.66
C LYS A 329 -8.71 -13.92 -36.44
N GLN A 330 -7.66 -13.32 -35.89
CA GLN A 330 -6.90 -12.29 -36.58
C GLN A 330 -6.21 -12.85 -37.83
N GLN A 331 -5.67 -14.06 -37.78
CA GLN A 331 -5.08 -14.76 -38.95
C GLN A 331 -6.14 -15.04 -40.01
N GLU A 332 -7.33 -15.47 -39.62
CA GLU A 332 -8.46 -15.68 -40.54
C GLU A 332 -8.87 -14.41 -41.29
N ILE A 333 -9.02 -13.29 -40.53
CA ILE A 333 -9.34 -11.97 -41.09
C ILE A 333 -8.21 -11.51 -42.04
N ASN A 334 -6.97 -11.62 -41.64
CA ASN A 334 -5.82 -11.22 -42.45
C ASN A 334 -5.76 -12.03 -43.75
N LYS A 335 -6.00 -13.36 -43.70
CA LYS A 335 -6.05 -14.23 -44.86
C LYS A 335 -7.17 -13.84 -45.83
N ALA A 336 -8.36 -13.56 -45.30
CA ALA A 336 -9.50 -13.09 -46.11
C ALA A 336 -9.17 -11.74 -46.79
N HIS A 337 -8.57 -10.78 -46.07
CA HIS A 337 -8.14 -9.51 -46.66
C HIS A 337 -7.06 -9.68 -47.73
N GLN A 338 -6.07 -10.55 -47.51
CA GLN A 338 -5.06 -10.84 -48.52
C GLN A 338 -5.65 -11.37 -49.82
N ILE A 339 -6.63 -12.31 -49.72
CA ILE A 339 -7.32 -12.86 -50.90
C ILE A 339 -8.12 -11.77 -51.60
N MET A 340 -8.84 -10.91 -50.84
CA MET A 340 -9.59 -9.80 -51.45
C MET A 340 -8.67 -8.81 -52.17
N LEU A 341 -7.55 -8.43 -51.55
CA LEU A 341 -6.57 -7.53 -52.11
C LEU A 341 -5.91 -8.14 -53.37
N HIS A 342 -5.53 -9.42 -53.29
CA HIS A 342 -4.97 -10.14 -54.45
C HIS A 342 -5.95 -10.17 -55.62
N ASN A 343 -7.24 -10.46 -55.36
CA ASN A 343 -8.26 -10.46 -56.42
C ASN A 343 -8.50 -9.04 -56.99
N ALA A 344 -8.49 -8.00 -56.14
CA ALA A 344 -8.57 -6.61 -56.61
C ALA A 344 -7.39 -6.24 -57.52
N ASN A 345 -6.18 -6.68 -57.20
CA ASN A 345 -5.00 -6.48 -58.05
C ASN A 345 -5.11 -7.24 -59.37
N LEU A 346 -5.63 -8.47 -59.34
CA LEU A 346 -5.89 -9.21 -60.61
C LEU A 346 -6.98 -8.57 -61.45
N SER A 347 -7.97 -7.96 -60.84
CA SER A 347 -9.04 -7.23 -61.52
C SER A 347 -8.55 -5.94 -62.14
N SER A 348 -7.59 -5.26 -61.51
CA SER A 348 -6.98 -4.03 -62.03
C SER A 348 -5.96 -4.30 -63.15
N ASN A 349 -5.26 -5.43 -63.07
CA ASN A 349 -4.26 -5.82 -64.07
C ASN A 349 -4.83 -6.97 -64.89
N LEU A 350 -5.59 -6.64 -65.95
CA LEU A 350 -6.20 -7.64 -66.80
C LEU A 350 -5.15 -8.49 -67.49
N ARG A 351 -5.34 -9.82 -67.48
CA ARG A 351 -4.59 -10.77 -68.29
C ARG A 351 -5.19 -10.84 -69.66
N TRP A 352 -4.35 -10.90 -70.67
CA TRP A 352 -4.78 -10.98 -72.08
C TRP A 352 -4.46 -12.36 -72.62
N MET A 353 -5.37 -12.89 -73.37
CA MET A 353 -5.19 -14.09 -74.19
C MET A 353 -5.08 -13.65 -75.61
N TYR A 354 -4.01 -14.04 -76.27
CA TYR A 354 -3.76 -13.67 -77.68
C TYR A 354 -3.14 -14.86 -78.44
N GLU A 355 -3.29 -14.90 -79.76
CA GLU A 355 -2.64 -15.87 -80.63
C GLU A 355 -1.18 -15.50 -80.78
N GLU A 356 -0.29 -16.51 -80.79
CA GLU A 356 1.15 -16.31 -80.91
C GLU A 356 1.46 -15.53 -82.20
N GLY A 357 2.26 -14.48 -82.12
CA GLY A 357 2.59 -13.57 -83.19
C GLY A 357 1.54 -12.53 -83.59
N SER A 358 0.37 -12.49 -82.92
CA SER A 358 -0.70 -11.51 -83.20
C SER A 358 -0.42 -10.13 -82.63
N VAL A 359 0.38 -10.02 -81.62
CA VAL A 359 0.71 -8.75 -80.90
C VAL A 359 2.22 -8.56 -80.76
N PRO A 360 2.73 -7.30 -80.72
CA PRO A 360 4.10 -7.02 -80.36
C PRO A 360 4.22 -7.19 -78.80
N GLU A 361 4.86 -8.28 -78.33
CA GLU A 361 4.92 -8.69 -76.92
C GLU A 361 5.54 -7.61 -76.03
N ASP A 362 6.64 -6.99 -76.46
CA ASP A 362 7.36 -5.93 -75.72
C ASP A 362 6.51 -4.68 -75.42
N GLU A 363 5.61 -4.29 -76.34
CA GLU A 363 4.70 -3.15 -76.18
C GLU A 363 3.51 -3.54 -75.30
N TRP A 364 2.98 -4.74 -75.47
CA TRP A 364 1.85 -5.23 -74.68
C TRP A 364 2.23 -5.51 -73.25
N GLU A 365 3.42 -6.05 -72.99
CA GLU A 365 3.93 -6.27 -71.64
C GLU A 365 4.05 -4.95 -70.87
N LYS A 366 4.57 -3.90 -71.51
CA LYS A 366 4.79 -2.58 -70.89
C LYS A 366 3.52 -1.76 -70.70
N TYR A 367 2.59 -1.83 -71.63
CA TYR A 367 1.47 -0.88 -71.71
C TYR A 367 0.09 -1.50 -71.55
N SER A 368 -0.06 -2.83 -71.48
CA SER A 368 -1.35 -3.51 -71.35
C SER A 368 -2.16 -3.13 -70.10
N SER A 369 -1.51 -2.69 -69.05
CA SER A 369 -2.14 -2.20 -67.82
C SER A 369 -2.14 -0.66 -67.70
N ALA A 370 -1.60 0.07 -68.66
CA ALA A 370 -1.54 1.52 -68.62
C ALA A 370 -2.88 2.15 -68.97
N PRO A 371 -3.44 3.07 -68.20
CA PRO A 371 -4.73 3.73 -68.50
C PRO A 371 -4.65 4.52 -69.80
N GLY A 372 -5.58 4.23 -70.76
CA GLY A 372 -5.66 4.95 -72.05
C GLY A 372 -4.63 4.56 -73.09
N ALA A 373 -3.87 3.50 -72.89
CA ALA A 373 -2.90 3.01 -73.85
C ALA A 373 -3.62 2.48 -75.10
N LEU A 374 -3.09 2.86 -76.29
CA LEU A 374 -3.53 2.35 -77.58
C LEU A 374 -2.64 1.16 -77.94
N LEU A 375 -3.18 -0.04 -77.84
CA LEU A 375 -2.47 -1.27 -78.11
C LEU A 375 -2.78 -1.75 -79.55
N LYS A 376 -1.75 -2.07 -80.32
CA LYS A 376 -1.88 -2.53 -81.72
C LYS A 376 -1.88 -4.07 -81.77
N TYR A 377 -2.63 -4.62 -82.68
CA TYR A 377 -2.56 -6.03 -83.05
C TYR A 377 -2.47 -6.20 -84.58
N ARG A 378 -1.95 -7.31 -85.05
CA ARG A 378 -1.76 -7.58 -86.48
C ARG A 378 -3.08 -7.96 -87.13
N SER A 379 -3.31 -7.41 -88.34
CA SER A 379 -4.48 -7.76 -89.14
C SER A 379 -4.40 -9.21 -89.65
N GLY A 380 -5.50 -9.94 -89.50
CA GLY A 380 -5.58 -11.35 -89.91
C GLY A 380 -5.57 -12.36 -88.71
N PHE A 381 -5.33 -11.89 -87.53
CA PHE A 381 -5.40 -12.69 -86.29
C PHE A 381 -6.64 -12.31 -85.48
N SER A 382 -7.07 -13.20 -84.57
CA SER A 382 -8.15 -12.90 -83.66
C SER A 382 -7.76 -11.75 -82.72
N PRO A 383 -8.66 -10.79 -82.39
CA PRO A 383 -8.35 -9.72 -81.44
C PRO A 383 -8.04 -10.29 -80.05
N PRO A 384 -7.01 -9.77 -79.39
CA PRO A 384 -6.68 -10.18 -78.03
C PRO A 384 -7.90 -9.99 -77.13
N THR A 385 -8.23 -11.02 -76.32
CA THR A 385 -9.35 -11.00 -75.40
C THR A 385 -8.88 -10.92 -73.93
N PRO A 386 -9.43 -9.97 -73.15
CA PRO A 386 -9.09 -9.89 -71.79
C PRO A 386 -9.70 -11.07 -71.03
N ILE A 387 -8.88 -11.75 -70.21
CA ILE A 387 -9.35 -12.76 -69.25
C ILE A 387 -9.93 -12.05 -68.05
N GLN A 388 -11.27 -12.07 -67.98
CA GLN A 388 -11.93 -11.47 -66.80
C GLN A 388 -11.62 -12.30 -65.57
N PRO A 389 -11.14 -11.67 -64.47
CA PRO A 389 -10.97 -12.36 -63.20
C PRO A 389 -12.32 -12.84 -62.69
N ALA A 390 -12.32 -13.98 -62.01
CA ALA A 390 -13.52 -14.45 -61.34
C ALA A 390 -14.01 -13.41 -60.31
N PRO A 391 -15.31 -13.12 -60.24
CA PRO A 391 -15.81 -12.18 -59.25
C PRO A 391 -15.50 -12.66 -57.84
N ILE A 392 -15.15 -11.71 -56.95
CA ILE A 392 -14.88 -12.03 -55.53
C ILE A 392 -16.14 -12.65 -54.94
N ASN A 393 -15.97 -13.79 -54.29
CA ASN A 393 -17.07 -14.40 -53.53
C ASN A 393 -17.42 -13.52 -52.32
N ASN A 394 -18.68 -13.10 -52.18
CA ASN A 394 -19.18 -12.32 -51.05
C ASN A 394 -18.95 -12.99 -49.70
N ALA A 395 -18.71 -14.30 -49.70
CA ALA A 395 -18.36 -15.05 -48.46
C ALA A 395 -17.14 -14.46 -47.73
N PHE A 396 -16.15 -13.90 -48.47
CA PHE A 396 -14.98 -13.29 -47.82
C PHE A 396 -15.32 -12.04 -47.01
N PHE A 397 -16.25 -11.21 -47.47
CA PHE A 397 -16.72 -10.06 -46.71
C PHE A 397 -17.50 -10.51 -45.48
N THR A 398 -18.30 -11.57 -45.59
CA THR A 398 -19.02 -12.15 -44.45
C THR A 398 -18.06 -12.73 -43.44
N VAL A 399 -16.99 -13.43 -43.85
CA VAL A 399 -15.95 -13.99 -42.96
C VAL A 399 -15.25 -12.86 -42.20
N VAL A 400 -14.88 -11.77 -42.87
CA VAL A 400 -14.24 -10.62 -42.19
C VAL A 400 -15.19 -9.99 -41.17
N GLN A 401 -16.45 -9.78 -41.53
CA GLN A 401 -17.43 -9.19 -40.61
C GLN A 401 -17.72 -10.12 -39.42
N GLN A 402 -17.92 -11.41 -39.68
CA GLN A 402 -18.10 -12.40 -38.65
C GLN A 402 -16.86 -12.52 -37.74
N GLY A 403 -15.66 -12.49 -38.35
CA GLY A 403 -14.41 -12.55 -37.61
C GLY A 403 -14.24 -11.36 -36.64
N LYS A 404 -14.66 -10.16 -37.01
CA LYS A 404 -14.67 -8.97 -36.13
C LYS A 404 -15.63 -9.17 -34.95
N THR A 405 -16.87 -9.63 -35.24
CA THR A 405 -17.89 -9.92 -34.23
C THR A 405 -17.43 -11.02 -33.27
N ASP A 406 -16.80 -12.08 -33.82
CA ASP A 406 -16.22 -13.15 -32.99
C ASP A 406 -15.11 -12.64 -32.07
N ALA A 407 -14.25 -11.72 -32.59
CA ALA A 407 -13.19 -11.11 -31.79
C ALA A 407 -13.76 -10.27 -30.64
N GLU A 408 -14.82 -9.49 -30.85
CA GLU A 408 -15.53 -8.76 -29.79
C GLU A 408 -16.10 -9.72 -28.73
N TYR A 409 -16.72 -10.81 -29.19
CA TYR A 409 -17.32 -11.80 -28.31
C TYR A 409 -16.27 -12.56 -27.47
N ILE A 410 -15.15 -12.96 -28.09
CA ILE A 410 -14.04 -13.65 -27.41
C ILE A 410 -13.37 -12.74 -26.41
N SER A 411 -13.05 -11.49 -26.80
CA SER A 411 -12.42 -10.52 -25.90
C SER A 411 -13.34 -10.09 -24.75
N GLY A 412 -14.65 -10.10 -24.98
CA GLY A 412 -15.64 -9.54 -24.06
C GLY A 412 -15.61 -8.02 -23.99
N VAL A 413 -15.04 -7.37 -25.02
CA VAL A 413 -15.00 -5.91 -25.15
C VAL A 413 -15.96 -5.54 -26.30
N PRO A 414 -17.23 -5.21 -25.99
CA PRO A 414 -18.20 -4.81 -27.01
C PRO A 414 -17.84 -3.44 -27.60
N SER A 415 -18.32 -3.18 -28.82
CA SER A 415 -18.08 -1.93 -29.53
C SER A 415 -18.50 -0.67 -28.75
N ALA A 416 -19.51 -0.78 -27.89
CA ALA A 416 -19.94 0.29 -27.01
C ALA A 416 -18.85 0.74 -26.03
N MET A 417 -18.04 -0.18 -25.50
CA MET A 417 -16.89 0.17 -24.63
C MET A 417 -15.75 0.85 -25.40
N MET A 418 -15.68 0.68 -26.72
CA MET A 418 -14.71 1.36 -27.58
C MET A 418 -15.17 2.76 -28.01
N GLY A 419 -16.32 3.24 -27.49
CA GLY A 419 -16.86 4.57 -27.82
C GLY A 419 -17.72 4.62 -29.08
N PHE A 420 -18.02 3.47 -29.69
CA PHE A 420 -18.98 3.41 -30.80
C PHE A 420 -20.40 3.37 -30.24
N SER A 421 -21.14 4.47 -30.34
CA SER A 421 -22.56 4.48 -29.98
C SER A 421 -23.36 3.69 -31.01
N GLN A 422 -24.20 2.75 -30.58
CA GLN A 422 -25.23 2.18 -31.41
C GLN A 422 -26.33 3.24 -31.61
N ASP A 423 -26.76 3.43 -32.85
CA ASP A 423 -27.70 4.48 -33.30
C ASP A 423 -29.13 4.45 -32.71
N GLN A 424 -29.36 3.66 -31.67
CA GLN A 424 -30.66 3.62 -31.01
C GLN A 424 -30.57 4.45 -29.71
N ALA A 425 -31.48 5.41 -29.56
CA ALA A 425 -31.64 6.26 -28.40
C ALA A 425 -31.93 5.41 -27.15
N GLU A 426 -30.90 4.80 -26.58
CA GLU A 426 -30.95 4.12 -25.30
C GLU A 426 -31.10 5.17 -24.19
N THR A 427 -31.96 4.87 -23.25
CA THR A 427 -32.06 5.71 -22.04
C THR A 427 -30.72 5.67 -21.29
N TYR A 428 -30.35 6.75 -20.61
CA TYR A 428 -29.15 6.84 -19.78
C TYR A 428 -28.95 5.61 -18.87
N ARG A 429 -30.04 5.07 -18.31
CA ARG A 429 -30.01 3.82 -17.50
C ARG A 429 -29.68 2.57 -18.32
N GLY A 430 -30.13 2.51 -19.57
CA GLY A 430 -29.78 1.42 -20.48
C GLY A 430 -28.29 1.42 -20.84
N LEU A 431 -27.71 2.59 -21.09
CA LEU A 431 -26.27 2.76 -21.30
C LEU A 431 -25.45 2.32 -20.07
N LEU A 432 -25.86 2.72 -18.87
CA LEU A 432 -25.20 2.30 -17.63
C LEU A 432 -25.28 0.78 -17.40
N ALA A 433 -26.42 0.17 -17.71
CA ALA A 433 -26.58 -1.27 -17.59
C ALA A 433 -25.70 -2.03 -18.58
N ASN A 434 -25.59 -1.53 -19.83
CA ASN A 434 -24.73 -2.11 -20.86
C ASN A 434 -23.24 -1.99 -20.48
N ASP A 435 -22.81 -0.88 -19.94
CA ASP A 435 -21.47 -0.70 -19.39
C ASP A 435 -21.19 -1.70 -18.25
N GLU A 436 -22.14 -1.93 -17.38
CA GLU A 436 -22.00 -2.90 -16.30
C GLU A 436 -21.89 -4.33 -16.82
N PHE A 437 -22.69 -4.71 -17.81
CA PHE A 437 -22.59 -6.03 -18.44
C PHE A 437 -21.27 -6.21 -19.18
N GLY A 438 -20.80 -5.20 -19.92
CA GLY A 438 -19.54 -5.26 -20.64
C GLY A 438 -18.32 -5.41 -19.70
N THR A 439 -18.36 -4.76 -18.54
CA THR A 439 -17.26 -4.78 -17.58
C THR A 439 -17.27 -5.96 -16.62
N ARG A 440 -18.31 -6.77 -16.61
CA ARG A 440 -18.47 -7.90 -15.65
C ARG A 440 -17.32 -8.88 -15.70
N ARG A 441 -16.81 -9.21 -16.89
CA ARG A 441 -15.67 -10.13 -17.06
C ARG A 441 -14.39 -9.54 -16.49
N LEU A 442 -14.17 -8.24 -16.71
CA LEU A 442 -13.02 -7.52 -16.16
C LEU A 442 -13.11 -7.41 -14.63
N LYS A 443 -14.29 -7.14 -14.09
CA LYS A 443 -14.53 -7.15 -12.63
C LYS A 443 -14.21 -8.52 -12.01
N ALA A 444 -14.62 -9.61 -12.65
CA ALA A 444 -14.33 -10.95 -12.17
C ALA A 444 -12.82 -11.20 -12.10
N TRP A 445 -12.07 -10.81 -13.12
CA TRP A 445 -10.61 -10.89 -13.13
C TRP A 445 -9.97 -10.00 -12.06
N MET A 446 -10.43 -8.77 -11.91
CA MET A 446 -9.94 -7.83 -10.89
C MET A 446 -10.11 -8.43 -9.49
N ASN A 447 -11.31 -8.93 -9.15
CA ASN A 447 -11.60 -9.45 -7.82
C ASN A 447 -10.92 -10.79 -7.54
N SER A 448 -10.78 -11.65 -8.55
CA SER A 448 -10.26 -13.01 -8.34
C SER A 448 -8.74 -13.12 -8.43
N ILE A 449 -8.09 -12.23 -9.18
CA ILE A 449 -6.64 -12.30 -9.45
C ILE A 449 -5.92 -11.03 -8.99
N VAL A 450 -6.37 -9.86 -9.46
CA VAL A 450 -5.61 -8.62 -9.23
C VAL A 450 -5.66 -8.21 -7.77
N GLU A 451 -6.83 -8.23 -7.14
CA GLU A 451 -7.00 -7.86 -5.73
C GLU A 451 -6.18 -8.75 -4.79
N PRO A 452 -6.25 -10.11 -4.86
CA PRO A 452 -5.39 -10.97 -4.06
C PRO A 452 -3.89 -10.80 -4.34
N SER A 453 -3.51 -10.49 -5.60
CA SER A 453 -2.10 -10.20 -5.93
C SER A 453 -1.63 -8.89 -5.30
N LEU A 454 -2.44 -7.83 -5.32
CA LEU A 454 -2.14 -6.57 -4.64
C LEU A 454 -2.07 -6.74 -3.13
N GLU A 455 -2.99 -7.52 -2.54
CA GLU A 455 -2.91 -7.88 -1.12
C GLU A 455 -1.60 -8.60 -0.77
N HIS A 456 -1.15 -9.49 -1.65
CA HIS A 456 0.12 -10.18 -1.49
C HIS A 456 1.31 -9.22 -1.58
N ILE A 457 1.29 -8.26 -2.53
CA ILE A 457 2.27 -7.17 -2.59
C ILE A 457 2.33 -6.39 -1.27
N GLY A 458 1.17 -6.03 -0.72
CA GLY A 458 1.08 -5.33 0.56
C GLY A 458 1.65 -6.15 1.72
N ARG A 459 1.44 -7.48 1.73
CA ARG A 459 2.03 -8.39 2.74
C ARG A 459 3.54 -8.48 2.61
N VAL A 460 4.06 -8.63 1.40
CA VAL A 460 5.51 -8.65 1.13
C VAL A 460 6.14 -7.33 1.52
N PHE A 461 5.53 -6.20 1.13
CA PHE A 461 5.96 -4.86 1.53
C PHE A 461 6.02 -4.72 3.05
N LYS A 462 4.95 -5.12 3.76
CA LYS A 462 4.92 -5.11 5.23
C LYS A 462 6.10 -5.87 5.82
N MET A 463 6.30 -7.13 5.41
CA MET A 463 7.39 -7.96 5.94
C MET A 463 8.77 -7.33 5.68
N MET A 464 8.97 -6.78 4.50
CA MET A 464 10.23 -6.14 4.12
C MET A 464 10.45 -4.82 4.88
N ALA A 465 9.44 -3.97 4.94
CA ALA A 465 9.49 -2.70 5.63
C ALA A 465 9.69 -2.86 7.15
N GLN A 466 9.01 -3.82 7.79
CA GLN A 466 9.17 -4.09 9.22
C GLN A 466 10.59 -4.56 9.59
N LYS A 467 11.26 -5.27 8.69
CA LYS A 467 12.64 -5.73 8.91
C LYS A 467 13.69 -4.69 8.54
N HIS A 468 13.34 -3.82 7.59
CA HIS A 468 14.27 -2.81 7.10
C HIS A 468 14.25 -1.53 7.96
N TYR A 469 13.06 -1.04 8.31
CA TYR A 469 12.92 0.19 9.09
C TYR A 469 12.98 -0.10 10.60
N ASN A 470 14.19 -0.36 11.11
CA ASN A 470 14.44 -0.64 12.55
C ASN A 470 14.90 0.58 13.34
N ILE A 471 15.37 1.61 12.64
CA ILE A 471 15.95 2.84 13.19
C ILE A 471 14.89 3.95 13.13
N GLU A 472 15.05 4.97 13.95
CA GLU A 472 14.22 6.17 13.87
C GLU A 472 14.34 6.80 12.48
N LYS A 473 13.21 6.96 11.81
CA LYS A 473 13.13 7.57 10.48
C LYS A 473 11.94 8.51 10.40
N VAL A 474 12.13 9.60 9.67
CA VAL A 474 11.09 10.59 9.39
C VAL A 474 10.71 10.49 7.91
N PHE A 475 9.46 10.19 7.64
CA PHE A 475 8.90 10.22 6.30
C PHE A 475 8.14 11.52 6.10
N ARG A 476 8.49 12.23 5.04
CA ARG A 476 7.80 13.44 4.64
C ARG A 476 6.81 13.09 3.53
N ILE A 477 5.54 13.06 3.88
CA ILE A 477 4.48 12.71 2.95
C ILE A 477 3.86 14.00 2.44
N VAL A 478 4.08 14.27 1.17
CA VAL A 478 3.37 15.34 0.45
C VAL A 478 2.13 14.72 -0.15
N GLN A 479 0.96 15.06 0.32
CA GLN A 479 -0.30 14.61 -0.26
C GLN A 479 -0.62 15.45 -1.50
N PRO A 480 -0.49 14.92 -2.72
CA PRO A 480 -0.70 15.71 -3.93
C PRO A 480 -2.17 15.96 -4.28
N GLU A 481 -3.13 15.24 -3.68
CA GLU A 481 -4.53 15.23 -4.10
C GLU A 481 -5.49 16.04 -3.21
N GLY A 482 -5.09 16.46 -2.04
CA GLY A 482 -5.92 17.32 -1.20
C GLY A 482 -5.39 18.75 -1.22
N GLY A 483 -6.14 19.73 -1.68
CA GLY A 483 -5.76 21.14 -1.80
C GLY A 483 -5.28 21.86 -0.53
N SER A 484 -4.87 21.15 0.51
CA SER A 484 -4.03 21.63 1.59
C SER A 484 -2.64 21.05 1.39
N GLN A 485 -1.70 21.88 1.04
CA GLN A 485 -0.28 21.57 1.04
C GLN A 485 0.26 21.40 2.47
N GLN A 486 -0.46 20.72 3.35
CA GLN A 486 0.05 20.38 4.65
C GLN A 486 0.91 19.12 4.47
N GLU A 487 2.21 19.33 4.51
CA GLU A 487 3.19 18.28 4.59
C GLU A 487 2.94 17.51 5.90
N LYS A 488 2.65 16.23 5.79
CA LYS A 488 2.52 15.34 6.92
C LYS A 488 3.87 14.69 7.18
N GLU A 489 4.49 14.99 8.31
CA GLU A 489 5.67 14.27 8.76
C GLU A 489 5.25 13.08 9.60
N VAL A 490 5.65 11.90 9.18
CA VAL A 490 5.43 10.65 9.93
C VAL A 490 6.77 10.19 10.50
N ARG A 491 6.87 10.15 11.83
CA ARG A 491 8.05 9.64 12.54
C ARG A 491 7.76 8.24 13.05
N ILE A 492 8.69 7.34 12.80
CA ILE A 492 8.63 5.95 13.26
C ILE A 492 9.80 5.63 14.20
N ASN A 493 9.61 4.64 15.06
CA ASN A 493 10.63 4.10 15.98
C ASN A 493 11.27 5.15 16.88
N VAL A 494 10.52 6.17 17.31
CA VAL A 494 11.03 7.21 18.21
C VAL A 494 11.30 6.60 19.58
N ASN A 495 12.53 6.68 20.06
CA ASN A 495 12.90 6.14 21.35
C ASN A 495 12.27 6.97 22.48
N LEU A 496 11.57 6.28 23.39
CA LEU A 496 11.07 6.86 24.64
C LEU A 496 12.12 6.66 25.71
N TYR A 497 12.55 7.77 26.31
CA TYR A 497 13.54 7.77 27.37
C TYR A 497 12.86 7.98 28.73
N ASN A 498 13.32 7.28 29.73
CA ASN A 498 12.94 7.53 31.12
C ASN A 498 13.64 8.82 31.61
N ASP A 499 13.20 9.38 32.72
CA ASP A 499 13.81 10.53 33.40
C ASP A 499 15.32 10.39 33.60
N TYR A 500 15.83 9.16 33.53
CA TYR A 500 17.24 8.78 33.66
C TYR A 500 17.99 8.60 32.36
N GLY A 501 17.37 8.96 31.20
CA GLY A 501 18.00 8.83 29.91
C GLY A 501 18.12 7.40 29.35
N LYS A 502 17.47 6.40 29.97
CA LYS A 502 17.44 5.02 29.49
C LYS A 502 16.22 4.83 28.57
N ALA A 503 16.43 4.20 27.42
CA ALA A 503 15.34 3.89 26.51
C ALA A 503 14.45 2.78 27.12
N ILE A 504 13.19 3.10 27.38
CA ILE A 504 12.18 2.17 27.92
C ILE A 504 11.47 1.42 26.79
N GLY A 505 11.26 2.09 25.68
CA GLY A 505 10.52 1.54 24.56
C GLY A 505 10.59 2.45 23.34
N LYS A 506 9.87 2.08 22.29
CA LYS A 506 9.76 2.89 21.07
C LYS A 506 8.32 3.35 20.89
N TYR A 507 8.13 4.63 20.69
CA TYR A 507 6.85 5.18 20.24
C TYR A 507 6.70 4.90 18.75
N LYS A 508 5.52 4.43 18.33
CA LYS A 508 5.25 3.96 16.96
C LYS A 508 6.29 2.93 16.51
N ASP A 509 6.47 1.88 17.33
CA ASP A 509 7.34 0.76 16.99
C ASP A 509 6.82 0.05 15.73
N TYR A 510 7.51 0.31 14.62
CA TYR A 510 7.14 -0.19 13.31
C TYR A 510 7.42 -1.70 13.17
N ALA A 511 8.41 -2.22 13.89
CA ALA A 511 8.87 -3.60 13.75
C ALA A 511 7.99 -4.60 14.51
N SER A 512 7.45 -4.22 15.70
CA SER A 512 6.69 -5.14 16.56
C SER A 512 5.20 -5.23 16.23
N ALA A 513 4.67 -4.31 15.44
CA ALA A 513 3.24 -4.23 15.16
C ALA A 513 2.72 -5.43 14.38
N ARG A 514 1.69 -6.10 14.92
CA ARG A 514 0.97 -7.18 14.23
C ARG A 514 -0.36 -6.65 13.71
N PHE A 515 -0.54 -6.67 12.40
CA PHE A 515 -1.78 -6.28 11.71
C PHE A 515 -1.87 -7.00 10.37
N ASP A 516 -3.07 -7.12 9.84
CA ASP A 516 -3.31 -7.66 8.51
C ASP A 516 -3.39 -6.53 7.48
N VAL A 517 -2.93 -6.82 6.27
CA VAL A 517 -2.99 -5.90 5.15
C VAL A 517 -4.18 -6.28 4.29
N ARG A 518 -5.06 -5.32 4.04
CA ARG A 518 -6.17 -5.47 3.10
C ARG A 518 -6.12 -4.32 2.11
N ILE A 519 -6.14 -4.64 0.83
CA ILE A 519 -6.20 -3.65 -0.25
C ILE A 519 -7.61 -3.72 -0.86
N ILE A 520 -8.25 -2.57 -0.99
CA ILE A 520 -9.54 -2.46 -1.64
C ILE A 520 -9.28 -1.97 -3.07
N ALA A 521 -9.19 -2.91 -4.01
CA ALA A 521 -8.97 -2.59 -5.42
C ALA A 521 -10.20 -2.00 -6.12
N GLY A 522 -11.38 -2.20 -5.57
CA GLY A 522 -12.66 -1.80 -6.16
C GLY A 522 -12.84 -0.29 -6.37
N ALA A 523 -12.09 0.54 -5.66
CA ALA A 523 -12.13 2.00 -5.82
C ALA A 523 -11.49 2.50 -7.13
N THR A 524 -10.71 1.66 -7.81
CA THR A 524 -9.97 2.03 -9.04
C THR A 524 -10.72 1.72 -10.33
N LEU A 525 -11.82 0.99 -10.26
CA LEU A 525 -12.65 0.73 -11.43
C LEU A 525 -13.53 1.93 -11.75
N PRO A 526 -13.46 2.52 -12.94
CA PRO A 526 -14.30 3.65 -13.36
C PRO A 526 -15.76 3.22 -13.60
N LEU A 527 -16.23 2.22 -12.89
CA LEU A 527 -17.52 1.59 -13.07
C LEU A 527 -18.59 2.38 -12.37
N ASN A 528 -19.41 3.01 -13.19
CA ASN A 528 -20.66 3.63 -12.78
C ASN A 528 -20.55 4.65 -11.63
N ARG A 529 -19.44 5.39 -11.59
CA ARG A 529 -19.24 6.46 -10.60
C ARG A 529 -20.39 7.46 -10.62
N TRP A 530 -20.93 7.76 -11.80
CA TRP A 530 -22.11 8.60 -11.96
C TRP A 530 -23.39 7.94 -11.44
N ALA A 531 -23.55 6.62 -11.64
CA ALA A 531 -24.70 5.89 -11.12
C ALA A 531 -24.63 5.76 -9.60
N LEU A 532 -23.44 5.50 -9.04
CA LEU A 532 -23.21 5.52 -7.60
C LEU A 532 -23.49 6.91 -7.01
N LEU A 533 -23.01 7.97 -7.65
CA LEU A 533 -23.29 9.35 -7.21
C LEU A 533 -24.80 9.67 -7.25
N GLU A 534 -25.53 9.17 -8.26
CA GLU A 534 -26.97 9.35 -8.33
C GLU A 534 -27.71 8.57 -7.24
N GLU A 535 -27.25 7.38 -6.88
CA GLU A 535 -27.78 6.62 -5.73
C GLU A 535 -27.44 7.26 -4.40
N TYR A 536 -26.20 7.70 -4.19
CA TYR A 536 -25.78 8.46 -3.01
C TYR A 536 -26.59 9.75 -2.88
N PHE A 537 -26.85 10.44 -4.00
CA PHE A 537 -27.68 11.64 -3.99
C PHE A 537 -29.13 11.34 -3.59
N ARG A 538 -29.70 10.20 -4.02
CA ARG A 538 -31.03 9.75 -3.58
C ARG A 538 -31.05 9.39 -2.09
N TRP A 539 -30.03 8.68 -1.62
CA TRP A 539 -29.91 8.33 -0.19
C TRP A 539 -29.72 9.57 0.67
N TYR A 540 -29.00 10.55 0.17
CA TYR A 540 -28.89 11.86 0.79
C TYR A 540 -30.23 12.58 0.85
N GLN A 541 -30.99 12.62 -0.24
CA GLN A 541 -32.34 13.21 -0.26
C GLN A 541 -33.32 12.50 0.67
N SER A 542 -33.17 11.18 0.85
CA SER A 542 -33.99 10.40 1.79
C SER A 542 -33.50 10.48 3.24
N GLY A 543 -32.39 11.17 3.52
CA GLY A 543 -31.84 11.33 4.87
C GLY A 543 -31.14 10.08 5.42
N LEU A 544 -30.86 9.08 4.56
CA LEU A 544 -30.16 7.86 4.94
C LEU A 544 -28.66 8.02 5.10
N ILE A 545 -28.06 8.97 4.39
CA ILE A 545 -26.64 9.31 4.45
C ILE A 545 -26.43 10.78 4.73
N ASP A 546 -25.32 11.07 5.42
CA ASP A 546 -24.89 12.42 5.74
C ASP A 546 -24.16 13.06 4.55
N ASP A 547 -24.14 14.38 4.48
CA ASP A 547 -23.43 15.18 3.47
C ASP A 547 -21.95 14.79 3.37
N VAL A 548 -21.35 14.42 4.51
CA VAL A 548 -19.94 14.00 4.59
C VAL A 548 -19.72 12.72 3.82
N ALA A 549 -20.58 11.73 3.99
CA ALA A 549 -20.52 10.46 3.29
C ALA A 549 -20.76 10.64 1.78
N MET A 550 -21.70 11.53 1.39
CA MET A 550 -21.93 11.86 -0.01
C MET A 550 -20.72 12.55 -0.64
N LEU A 551 -20.12 13.53 0.05
CA LEU A 551 -18.94 14.25 -0.45
C LEU A 551 -17.69 13.36 -0.54
N ALA A 552 -17.56 12.35 0.34
CA ALA A 552 -16.44 11.42 0.32
C ALA A 552 -16.34 10.66 -1.00
N GLU A 553 -17.47 10.33 -1.62
CA GLU A 553 -17.55 9.60 -2.88
C GLU A 553 -17.47 10.49 -4.13
N THR A 554 -17.47 11.84 -3.96
CA THR A 554 -17.32 12.77 -5.08
C THR A 554 -15.84 13.05 -5.37
N ASP A 555 -15.51 13.35 -6.65
CA ASP A 555 -14.16 13.77 -7.07
C ASP A 555 -13.91 15.28 -6.91
N ILE A 556 -14.65 15.93 -6.03
CA ILE A 556 -14.52 17.37 -5.82
C ILE A 556 -13.15 17.63 -5.18
N ARG A 557 -12.32 18.42 -5.85
CA ARG A 557 -11.08 18.94 -5.27
C ARG A 557 -11.40 19.68 -3.97
N ASN A 558 -10.65 19.38 -2.91
CA ASN A 558 -10.83 19.96 -1.58
C ASN A 558 -12.06 19.46 -0.78
N LYS A 559 -12.55 18.22 -1.05
CA LYS A 559 -13.66 17.63 -0.29
C LYS A 559 -13.38 17.61 1.22
N GLU A 560 -12.13 17.32 1.63
CA GLU A 560 -11.72 17.33 3.03
C GLU A 560 -11.89 18.70 3.70
N LYS A 561 -11.50 19.77 3.02
CA LYS A 561 -11.71 21.13 3.53
C LYS A 561 -13.20 21.49 3.67
N ILE A 562 -14.03 20.97 2.78
CA ILE A 562 -15.50 21.19 2.86
C ILE A 562 -16.05 20.43 4.06
N VAL A 563 -15.60 19.19 4.27
CA VAL A 563 -15.98 18.36 5.42
C VAL A 563 -15.48 18.97 6.73
N GLU A 564 -14.22 19.40 6.82
CA GLU A 564 -13.66 20.05 8.00
C GLU A 564 -14.42 21.35 8.35
N ARG A 565 -14.69 22.20 7.36
CA ARG A 565 -15.46 23.43 7.56
C ARG A 565 -16.87 23.14 8.08
N LYS A 566 -17.52 22.08 7.57
CA LYS A 566 -18.84 21.70 8.02
C LYS A 566 -18.82 21.10 9.43
N SER A 567 -17.85 20.24 9.72
CA SER A 567 -17.67 19.67 11.06
C SER A 567 -17.38 20.77 12.10
N MET A 568 -16.55 21.76 11.76
CA MET A 568 -16.27 22.92 12.60
C MET A 568 -17.54 23.77 12.84
N VAL A 569 -18.34 24.00 11.80
CA VAL A 569 -19.63 24.70 11.94
C VAL A 569 -20.61 23.91 12.80
N SER A 570 -20.68 22.59 12.62
CA SER A 570 -21.52 21.71 13.44
C SER A 570 -21.06 21.70 14.90
N GLN A 571 -19.75 21.63 15.19
CA GLN A 571 -19.20 21.74 16.53
C GLN A 571 -19.49 23.09 17.18
N MET A 572 -19.34 24.19 16.44
CA MET A 572 -19.69 25.52 16.92
C MET A 572 -21.20 25.66 17.20
N GLN A 573 -22.05 25.05 16.36
CA GLN A 573 -23.50 25.03 16.61
C GLN A 573 -23.86 24.22 17.84
N SER A 574 -23.25 23.06 18.06
CA SER A 574 -23.48 22.25 19.27
C SER A 574 -22.98 22.95 20.53
N GLN A 575 -21.83 23.64 20.47
CA GLN A 575 -21.34 24.48 21.57
C GLN A 575 -22.28 25.65 21.87
N LEU A 576 -22.82 26.29 20.84
CA LEU A 576 -23.83 27.35 21.03
C LEU A 576 -25.11 26.83 21.68
N GLN A 577 -25.58 25.64 21.31
CA GLN A 577 -26.75 25.02 21.93
C GLN A 577 -26.46 24.65 23.39
N SER A 578 -25.33 24.04 23.71
CA SER A 578 -24.96 23.70 25.07
C SER A 578 -24.81 24.95 25.97
N ILE A 579 -24.26 26.04 25.44
CA ILE A 579 -24.18 27.33 26.15
C ILE A 579 -25.57 27.92 26.37
N GLN A 580 -26.49 27.83 25.39
CA GLN A 580 -27.86 28.28 25.53
C GLN A 580 -28.64 27.47 26.59
N GLU A 581 -28.43 26.14 26.65
CA GLU A 581 -29.04 25.31 27.68
C GLU A 581 -28.50 25.66 29.08
N LEU A 582 -27.17 25.85 29.17
CA LEU A 582 -26.52 26.23 30.44
C LEU A 582 -26.98 27.63 30.94
N VAL A 583 -27.21 28.58 30.04
CA VAL A 583 -27.80 29.88 30.37
C VAL A 583 -29.23 29.73 30.88
N LYS A 584 -30.06 28.88 30.21
CA LYS A 584 -31.43 28.61 30.66
C LYS A 584 -31.46 27.92 32.04
N GLU A 585 -30.57 26.98 32.30
CA GLU A 585 -30.45 26.32 33.60
C GLU A 585 -30.04 27.30 34.71
N LYS A 586 -29.06 28.17 34.41
CA LYS A 586 -28.63 29.23 35.34
C LYS A 586 -29.74 30.26 35.61
N ASP A 587 -30.49 30.67 34.60
CA ASP A 587 -31.62 31.53 34.77
C ASP A 587 -32.71 30.89 35.65
N GLY A 588 -32.99 29.60 35.46
CA GLY A 588 -33.90 28.83 36.32
C GLY A 588 -33.42 28.72 37.78
N THR A 589 -32.11 28.56 37.99
CA THR A 589 -31.52 28.54 39.36
C THR A 589 -31.58 29.94 40.03
N ILE A 590 -31.38 31.01 39.26
CA ILE A 590 -31.51 32.40 39.75
C ILE A 590 -32.94 32.66 40.19
N GLU A 591 -33.93 32.23 39.40
CA GLU A 591 -35.35 32.41 39.73
C GLU A 591 -35.76 31.64 41.00
N THR A 592 -35.23 30.39 41.13
CA THR A 592 -35.49 29.60 42.35
C THR A 592 -34.81 30.16 43.59
N LEU A 593 -33.60 30.66 43.48
CA LEU A 593 -32.89 31.36 44.58
C LEU A 593 -33.58 32.69 44.96
N GLN A 594 -34.06 33.43 43.98
CA GLN A 594 -34.83 34.65 44.23
C GLN A 594 -36.13 34.33 44.97
N ARG A 595 -36.88 33.28 44.59
CA ARG A 595 -38.09 32.82 45.30
C ARG A 595 -37.80 32.37 46.75
N GLN A 596 -36.67 31.67 46.96
CA GLN A 596 -36.25 31.25 48.30
C GLN A 596 -35.84 32.43 49.19
N LEU A 597 -35.15 33.42 48.64
CA LEU A 597 -34.83 34.68 49.32
C LEU A 597 -36.06 35.49 49.72
N VAL A 598 -37.08 35.56 48.87
CA VAL A 598 -38.36 36.22 49.19
C VAL A 598 -39.12 35.45 50.27
N GLN A 599 -39.12 34.10 50.21
CA GLN A 599 -39.76 33.27 51.27
C GLN A 599 -39.06 33.32 52.61
N ALA A 600 -37.72 33.46 52.64
CA ALA A 600 -36.94 33.54 53.90
C ALA A 600 -37.06 34.93 54.58
N GLY A 601 -37.78 35.91 54.02
CA GLY A 601 -38.01 37.21 54.62
C GLY A 601 -36.76 38.07 54.82
N ILE A 602 -35.68 37.70 54.16
CA ILE A 602 -34.37 38.37 54.28
C ILE A 602 -34.37 39.55 53.31
N LYS A 603 -34.80 40.73 53.77
CA LYS A 603 -34.54 42.02 53.12
C LYS A 603 -33.05 42.39 53.26
N MET A 604 -32.12 41.55 52.81
CA MET A 604 -30.70 41.91 52.79
C MET A 604 -30.17 41.97 51.38
N LYS A 605 -29.73 43.16 51.04
CA LYS A 605 -28.79 43.49 49.94
C LYS A 605 -28.80 42.56 48.70
N VAL A 606 -29.97 42.47 48.07
CA VAL A 606 -30.14 41.80 46.77
C VAL A 606 -29.29 42.49 45.66
N GLY A 607 -28.75 43.67 45.94
CA GLY A 607 -27.95 44.44 45.01
C GLY A 607 -26.56 43.84 44.67
N ASP A 608 -25.84 43.27 45.67
CA ASP A 608 -24.46 42.84 45.50
C ASP A 608 -24.39 41.43 44.90
N ALA A 609 -25.21 40.50 45.39
CA ALA A 609 -25.27 39.15 44.80
C ALA A 609 -25.90 39.14 43.38
N GLY A 610 -26.89 39.98 43.15
CA GLY A 610 -27.49 40.16 41.81
C GLY A 610 -26.55 40.79 40.82
N ASN A 611 -25.57 41.59 41.28
CA ASN A 611 -24.56 42.20 40.41
C ASN A 611 -23.45 41.21 40.01
N GLU A 612 -23.06 40.28 40.88
CA GLU A 612 -22.12 39.20 40.52
C GLU A 612 -22.73 38.23 39.51
N ILE A 613 -23.97 37.80 39.74
CA ILE A 613 -24.68 36.88 38.81
C ILE A 613 -24.97 37.59 37.46
N ARG A 614 -25.30 38.91 37.48
CA ARG A 614 -25.41 39.70 36.25
C ARG A 614 -24.08 39.86 35.51
N LYS A 615 -22.95 39.95 36.19
CA LYS A 615 -21.64 39.97 35.55
C LYS A 615 -21.37 38.66 34.82
N ASP A 616 -21.61 37.51 35.45
CA ASP A 616 -21.42 36.21 34.83
C ASP A 616 -22.34 35.99 33.60
N VAL A 617 -23.60 36.48 33.67
CA VAL A 617 -24.54 36.41 32.55
C VAL A 617 -24.11 37.37 31.44
N LEU A 618 -23.64 38.58 31.77
CA LEU A 618 -23.14 39.54 30.80
C LEU A 618 -21.84 39.07 30.11
N GLU A 619 -20.95 38.37 30.83
CA GLU A 619 -19.77 37.75 30.27
C GLU A 619 -20.12 36.61 29.30
N THR A 620 -21.10 35.75 29.66
CA THR A 620 -21.61 34.70 28.77
C THR A 620 -22.35 35.27 27.56
N GLU A 621 -23.14 36.33 27.70
CA GLU A 621 -23.76 37.02 26.54
C GLU A 621 -22.71 37.72 25.65
N ALA A 622 -21.67 38.31 26.26
CA ALA A 622 -20.55 38.89 25.51
C ALA A 622 -19.78 37.82 24.70
N GLN A 623 -19.52 36.65 25.30
CA GLN A 623 -18.93 35.51 24.62
C GLN A 623 -19.81 34.99 23.48
N GLN A 624 -21.13 34.88 23.67
CA GLN A 624 -22.07 34.53 22.61
C GLN A 624 -22.10 35.57 21.46
N LYS A 625 -22.04 36.85 21.77
CA LYS A 625 -21.96 37.90 20.74
C LYS A 625 -20.66 37.84 19.96
N LEU A 626 -19.55 37.53 20.63
CA LEU A 626 -18.22 37.38 20.02
C LEU A 626 -18.16 36.15 19.11
N LEU A 627 -18.71 35.01 19.56
CA LEU A 627 -18.86 33.81 18.79
C LEU A 627 -19.77 33.98 17.54
N ARG A 628 -20.91 34.64 17.71
CA ARG A 628 -21.80 35.00 16.59
C ARG A 628 -21.16 36.00 15.62
N GLY A 629 -20.31 36.88 16.13
CA GLY A 629 -19.52 37.80 15.31
C GLY A 629 -18.49 37.09 14.49
N MET A 630 -17.75 36.17 15.10
CA MET A 630 -16.75 35.30 14.41
C MET A 630 -17.40 34.44 13.34
N LEU A 631 -18.50 33.76 13.66
CA LEU A 631 -19.29 33.00 12.70
C LEU A 631 -19.76 33.83 11.50
N LYS A 632 -20.26 35.04 11.74
CA LYS A 632 -20.66 35.94 10.64
C LYS A 632 -19.49 36.32 9.73
N VAL A 633 -18.35 36.62 10.30
CA VAL A 633 -17.14 36.99 9.53
C VAL A 633 -16.63 35.79 8.71
N GLU A 634 -16.71 34.59 9.27
CA GLU A 634 -16.25 33.36 8.62
C GLU A 634 -17.22 32.93 7.51
N PHE A 635 -18.55 33.06 7.74
CA PHE A 635 -19.53 32.84 6.68
C PHE A 635 -19.41 33.88 5.55
N GLN A 636 -19.02 35.10 5.87
CA GLN A 636 -18.81 36.15 4.88
C GLN A 636 -17.57 35.90 4.05
N LYS A 637 -16.47 35.45 4.69
CA LYS A 637 -15.25 34.99 4.00
C LYS A 637 -15.54 33.81 3.07
N MET A 638 -16.24 32.78 3.55
CA MET A 638 -16.61 31.62 2.73
C MET A 638 -17.49 32.01 1.53
N ARG A 639 -18.36 32.94 1.71
CA ARG A 639 -19.24 33.43 0.62
C ARG A 639 -18.45 34.21 -0.43
N ASP A 640 -17.48 35.00 0.00
CA ASP A 640 -16.62 35.78 -0.88
C ASP A 640 -15.63 34.88 -1.63
N GLU A 641 -15.10 33.85 -0.97
CA GLU A 641 -14.26 32.82 -1.58
C GLU A 641 -15.05 32.00 -2.62
N MET A 642 -16.28 31.54 -2.30
CA MET A 642 -17.14 30.85 -3.27
C MET A 642 -17.51 31.72 -4.47
N GLN A 643 -17.74 33.01 -4.27
CA GLN A 643 -18.02 33.94 -5.37
C GLN A 643 -16.75 34.18 -6.23
N SER A 644 -15.56 34.19 -5.64
CA SER A 644 -14.30 34.32 -6.37
C SER A 644 -13.99 33.06 -7.18
N ASP A 645 -14.24 31.88 -6.63
CA ASP A 645 -14.04 30.61 -7.30
C ASP A 645 -15.07 30.37 -8.42
N MET A 646 -16.33 30.80 -8.22
CA MET A 646 -17.33 30.78 -9.28
C MET A 646 -17.01 31.77 -10.40
N LYS A 647 -16.37 32.90 -10.11
CA LYS A 647 -15.89 33.82 -11.16
C LYS A 647 -14.73 33.23 -11.94
N LYS A 648 -13.75 32.60 -11.26
CA LYS A 648 -12.62 31.92 -11.92
C LYS A 648 -13.09 30.77 -12.82
N THR A 649 -14.05 29.96 -12.34
CA THR A 649 -14.62 28.87 -13.15
C THR A 649 -15.40 29.40 -14.37
N LYS A 650 -16.06 30.51 -14.25
CA LYS A 650 -16.74 31.16 -15.41
C LYS A 650 -15.74 31.76 -16.42
N GLU A 651 -14.61 32.30 -15.95
CA GLU A 651 -13.54 32.80 -16.83
C GLU A 651 -12.78 31.66 -17.55
N ASP A 652 -12.59 30.52 -16.88
CA ASP A 652 -11.96 29.33 -17.46
C ASP A 652 -12.88 28.61 -18.48
N VAL A 653 -14.20 28.58 -18.23
CA VAL A 653 -15.18 28.03 -19.19
C VAL A 653 -15.31 28.97 -20.40
N GLY A 654 -15.27 30.30 -20.19
CA GLY A 654 -15.31 31.27 -21.30
C GLY A 654 -14.06 31.30 -22.18
N LYS A 655 -12.91 30.81 -21.68
CA LYS A 655 -11.68 30.66 -22.48
C LYS A 655 -11.65 29.37 -23.30
N ASN A 656 -12.35 28.32 -22.87
CA ASN A 656 -12.46 27.06 -23.62
C ASN A 656 -13.54 27.07 -24.71
N GLU A 657 -14.42 28.07 -24.75
CA GLU A 657 -15.37 28.27 -25.86
C GLU A 657 -14.82 29.14 -27.02
N GLN A 658 -13.61 29.72 -26.84
CA GLN A 658 -12.95 30.54 -27.89
C GLN A 658 -11.68 29.90 -28.47
N SER A 659 -11.34 28.65 -28.08
CA SER A 659 -10.32 27.82 -28.73
C SER A 659 -10.99 26.58 -29.36
#